data_68dfdf28615e505fce0b61409a26b379
#
_entry.id   68dfdf28615e505fce0b61409a26b379
#
_cell.length_a   1.000
_cell.length_b   1.000
_cell.length_c   1.000
_cell.angle_alpha   90.00
_cell.angle_beta   90.00
_cell.angle_gamma   90.00
#
_symmetry.space_group_name_H-M   'P 1'
#
loop_
_entity.id
_entity.type
_entity.pdbx_description
1 polymer ?
#
loop_
_entity_poly.entity_id
_entity_poly.type
_entity_poly.pdbx_seq_one_letter_code
_entity_poly.pdbx_strand_id
1 'polypeptide(L)'
;GDIKQSIYRFRNANPYIFKEKYDSYNQDPTKGRKIDLNKNFRSRFEVLDNINLLFSYIMDDEIGGADYKKEHKMVFGNTTYINEGKTEQNYNMVLKTYEAGDDFKNIVKEAFIIGNDIKNKIDNHYQIFDKDEKILKDASYNDFAILLDVKKNFDLYKQIFEYLDIPLTLYRDEDLTASTDLNIIRNLLKLVLLVHDDTYDTEFKYVYTSIARSFLFNIDDAYIFDTFKDNSFRSSDIVKKALTLKDKIDILPLETIFYDILNEYNYEEKVLLTTNIMEKEKRIEYLANLVRDLSSKDYNIYDFVYYLDQVIEDGYSIKYKINQDTCNSVKIMSIHASKGLEFPICYFANLENKFNQMALREKISYDNELGILLPVVTSEVIPTIRTKLYKTKIKKEDISEKIRLFYVALTRCKEEIIIVAKEDEETSLTTDIVPNLVREKYTSFSSIIKSINSILNPYIEKCVDVDYTKDYLLSIQSKKLDVSNADTLQITERHFICDTKQEKNFSKNTIHLLTSDEEKELEFGTKVHMILEQLDFKNPNLDHLNISSYIKKKIEKFLDQNLIKNNLNSKIIKEYEFMDTTNDIDSHGIIDLLIENDEEVIIIDYKLNNIVDDAYKKQLLGYKDMIKKKTAKPIKTYLYSIIQEEFKEIKDSD
;
A
#
# COMPACT_ATOMS: atom_id res chain seq x y z
N GLY A 1 15.73 13.80 -16.44
CA GLY A 1 15.47 12.37 -16.48
C GLY A 1 16.71 11.57 -16.85
N ASP A 2 16.68 10.28 -16.61
CA ASP A 2 17.76 9.34 -17.01
C ASP A 2 17.13 8.21 -17.85
N ILE A 3 17.51 8.12 -19.13
CA ILE A 3 16.98 7.10 -20.06
C ILE A 3 17.33 5.68 -19.57
N LYS A 4 18.51 5.51 -18.96
CA LYS A 4 18.98 4.22 -18.43
C LYS A 4 18.13 3.70 -17.27
N GLN A 5 17.30 4.56 -16.65
CA GLN A 5 16.38 4.20 -15.57
C GLN A 5 14.91 4.15 -16.00
N SER A 6 14.63 4.16 -17.30
CA SER A 6 13.28 4.03 -17.84
C SER A 6 12.86 2.56 -17.89
N ILE A 7 12.12 2.11 -16.85
CA ILE A 7 11.74 0.71 -16.61
C ILE A 7 10.23 0.53 -16.42
N TYR A 8 9.39 1.45 -16.91
CA TYR A 8 7.92 1.38 -16.75
C TYR A 8 7.18 1.27 -18.10
N ARG A 9 7.77 0.56 -19.07
CA ARG A 9 7.12 0.33 -20.38
C ARG A 9 5.80 -0.41 -20.23
N PHE A 10 5.68 -1.34 -19.28
CA PHE A 10 4.43 -2.02 -18.95
C PHE A 10 3.31 -1.07 -18.48
N ARG A 11 3.63 0.20 -18.16
CA ARG A 11 2.70 1.31 -17.90
C ARG A 11 2.66 2.31 -19.06
N ASN A 12 3.01 1.88 -20.28
CA ASN A 12 3.09 2.70 -21.50
C ASN A 12 4.07 3.88 -21.42
N ALA A 13 5.10 3.80 -20.55
CA ALA A 13 6.16 4.80 -20.56
C ALA A 13 7.03 4.63 -21.81
N ASN A 14 7.16 5.72 -22.60
CA ASN A 14 7.97 5.74 -23.81
C ASN A 14 9.30 6.50 -23.56
N PRO A 15 10.44 5.80 -23.46
CA PRO A 15 11.75 6.43 -23.24
C PRO A 15 12.24 7.24 -24.46
N TYR A 16 11.74 6.97 -25.65
CA TYR A 16 12.19 7.62 -26.89
C TYR A 16 11.81 9.09 -26.95
N ILE A 17 10.71 9.51 -26.33
CA ILE A 17 10.32 10.93 -26.21
C ILE A 17 11.42 11.74 -25.51
N PHE A 18 12.02 11.16 -24.48
CA PHE A 18 13.15 11.81 -23.79
C PHE A 18 14.39 11.80 -24.67
N LYS A 19 14.68 10.68 -25.35
CA LYS A 19 15.83 10.55 -26.24
C LYS A 19 15.77 11.54 -27.40
N GLU A 20 14.64 11.69 -28.07
CA GLU A 20 14.44 12.66 -29.15
C GLU A 20 14.75 14.10 -28.70
N LYS A 21 14.28 14.49 -27.50
CA LYS A 21 14.62 15.79 -26.94
C LYS A 21 16.11 15.92 -26.61
N TYR A 22 16.70 14.88 -26.01
CA TYR A 22 18.11 14.84 -25.70
C TYR A 22 18.97 15.04 -26.96
N ASP A 23 18.69 14.30 -28.03
CA ASP A 23 19.40 14.38 -29.31
C ASP A 23 19.16 15.72 -30.01
N SER A 24 17.90 16.21 -30.03
CA SER A 24 17.54 17.48 -30.67
C SER A 24 18.19 18.69 -30.00
N TYR A 25 18.26 18.72 -28.66
CA TYR A 25 18.91 19.82 -27.93
C TYR A 25 20.43 19.78 -28.03
N ASN A 26 21.01 18.60 -28.30
CA ASN A 26 22.42 18.46 -28.58
C ASN A 26 22.79 18.99 -29.97
N GLN A 27 21.89 18.81 -30.95
CA GLN A 27 22.08 19.23 -32.35
C GLN A 27 21.72 20.71 -32.57
N ASP A 28 20.68 21.20 -31.88
CA ASP A 28 20.19 22.56 -32.10
C ASP A 28 19.88 23.24 -30.74
N PRO A 29 20.82 24.07 -30.23
CA PRO A 29 20.66 24.78 -28.96
C PRO A 29 19.50 25.75 -28.92
N THR A 30 18.89 26.12 -30.06
CA THR A 30 17.73 27.03 -30.09
C THR A 30 16.44 26.31 -29.62
N LYS A 31 16.37 25.00 -29.74
CA LYS A 31 15.22 24.17 -29.29
C LYS A 31 15.21 23.90 -27.80
N GLY A 32 16.34 24.04 -27.14
CA GLY A 32 16.48 23.81 -25.71
C GLY A 32 17.95 23.66 -25.29
N ARG A 33 18.17 23.60 -23.98
CA ARG A 33 19.51 23.42 -23.40
C ARG A 33 19.64 22.06 -22.73
N LYS A 34 20.65 21.29 -23.16
CA LYS A 34 21.06 20.04 -22.49
C LYS A 34 22.02 20.38 -21.34
N ILE A 35 21.77 19.84 -20.16
CA ILE A 35 22.66 19.91 -19.00
C ILE A 35 22.89 18.48 -18.52
N ASP A 36 24.10 17.98 -18.65
CA ASP A 36 24.47 16.63 -18.22
C ASP A 36 24.91 16.65 -16.75
N LEU A 37 24.18 15.91 -15.91
CA LEU A 37 24.53 15.67 -14.51
C LEU A 37 25.14 14.27 -14.39
N ASN A 38 26.40 14.12 -14.83
CA ASN A 38 27.10 12.84 -14.89
C ASN A 38 27.86 12.48 -13.62
N LYS A 39 28.05 13.44 -12.69
CA LYS A 39 28.72 13.17 -11.41
C LYS A 39 27.77 12.47 -10.44
N ASN A 40 28.20 11.32 -9.95
CA ASN A 40 27.53 10.55 -8.92
C ASN A 40 28.20 10.81 -7.56
N PHE A 41 27.38 11.31 -6.61
CA PHE A 41 27.81 11.58 -5.24
C PHE A 41 27.27 10.53 -4.25
N ARG A 42 26.59 9.50 -4.76
CA ARG A 42 25.94 8.48 -3.95
C ARG A 42 26.87 7.36 -3.58
N SER A 43 27.49 6.77 -4.59
CA SER A 43 28.17 5.48 -4.48
C SER A 43 29.68 5.65 -4.40
N ARG A 44 30.33 4.65 -3.86
CA ARG A 44 31.76 4.50 -3.81
C ARG A 44 32.33 4.37 -5.24
N PHE A 45 33.62 4.67 -5.41
CA PHE A 45 34.28 4.63 -6.72
C PHE A 45 34.21 3.23 -7.34
N GLU A 46 34.48 2.18 -6.56
CA GLU A 46 34.49 0.79 -6.99
C GLU A 46 33.14 0.35 -7.57
N VAL A 47 32.04 0.76 -6.93
CA VAL A 47 30.68 0.49 -7.42
C VAL A 47 30.46 1.14 -8.79
N LEU A 48 30.86 2.40 -8.94
CA LEU A 48 30.69 3.11 -10.21
C LEU A 48 31.57 2.53 -11.32
N ASP A 49 32.79 2.15 -10.99
CA ASP A 49 33.71 1.56 -11.97
C ASP A 49 33.23 0.19 -12.46
N ASN A 50 32.72 -0.64 -11.55
CA ASN A 50 32.12 -1.93 -11.88
C ASN A 50 30.85 -1.78 -12.75
N ILE A 51 29.98 -0.82 -12.44
CA ILE A 51 28.80 -0.53 -13.26
C ILE A 51 29.24 -0.03 -14.66
N ASN A 52 30.19 0.89 -14.70
CA ASN A 52 30.74 1.39 -15.96
C ASN A 52 31.39 0.26 -16.82
N LEU A 53 32.09 -0.66 -16.16
CA LEU A 53 32.64 -1.84 -16.81
C LEU A 53 31.51 -2.65 -17.47
N LEU A 54 30.53 -3.12 -16.69
CA LEU A 54 29.48 -4.00 -17.18
C LEU A 54 28.68 -3.38 -18.34
N PHE A 55 28.18 -2.15 -18.13
CA PHE A 55 27.28 -1.53 -19.10
C PHE A 55 28.00 -1.02 -20.36
N SER A 56 29.31 -0.82 -20.32
CA SER A 56 30.09 -0.54 -21.53
C SER A 56 30.11 -1.70 -22.54
N TYR A 57 29.83 -2.94 -22.10
CA TYR A 57 29.77 -4.11 -22.96
C TYR A 57 28.36 -4.53 -23.38
N ILE A 58 27.34 -4.15 -22.66
CA ILE A 58 25.95 -4.65 -22.88
C ILE A 58 24.93 -3.59 -23.30
N MET A 59 25.26 -2.29 -23.18
CA MET A 59 24.33 -1.21 -23.48
C MET A 59 24.84 -0.25 -24.53
N ASP A 60 24.05 -0.05 -25.59
CA ASP A 60 24.29 0.95 -26.63
C ASP A 60 22.94 1.60 -27.06
N ASP A 61 23.00 2.46 -28.10
CA ASP A 61 21.83 3.10 -28.67
C ASP A 61 20.81 2.14 -29.25
N GLU A 62 21.27 1.02 -29.82
CA GLU A 62 20.36 0.04 -30.43
C GLU A 62 19.69 -0.85 -29.42
N ILE A 63 20.44 -1.27 -28.38
CA ILE A 63 19.93 -2.16 -27.32
C ILE A 63 20.30 -1.57 -25.96
N GLY A 64 19.27 -1.13 -25.21
CA GLY A 64 19.42 -0.37 -23.97
C GLY A 64 19.02 1.08 -24.11
N GLY A 65 19.14 1.67 -25.32
CA GLY A 65 18.65 3.01 -25.64
C GLY A 65 19.60 4.15 -25.26
N ALA A 66 20.86 3.86 -24.92
CA ALA A 66 21.89 4.86 -24.59
C ALA A 66 23.27 4.35 -24.97
N ASP A 67 24.09 5.14 -25.70
CA ASP A 67 25.50 4.84 -25.95
C ASP A 67 26.29 5.01 -24.65
N TYR A 68 26.29 3.93 -23.85
CA TYR A 68 26.86 3.98 -22.50
C TYR A 68 28.35 4.31 -22.51
N LYS A 69 29.08 3.73 -23.45
CA LYS A 69 30.56 3.85 -23.56
C LYS A 69 31.00 5.28 -23.88
N LYS A 70 30.23 6.00 -24.71
CA LYS A 70 30.62 7.34 -25.19
C LYS A 70 30.10 8.47 -24.27
N GLU A 71 28.84 8.42 -23.88
CA GLU A 71 28.19 9.60 -23.31
C GLU A 71 27.60 9.40 -21.89
N HIS A 72 27.41 8.13 -21.48
CA HIS A 72 26.60 7.85 -20.30
C HIS A 72 27.35 7.20 -19.14
N LYS A 73 28.69 7.14 -19.18
CA LYS A 73 29.49 6.69 -18.04
C LYS A 73 29.30 7.58 -16.85
N MET A 74 29.13 6.96 -15.69
CA MET A 74 29.05 7.69 -14.42
C MET A 74 30.43 8.17 -14.00
N VAL A 75 30.51 9.40 -13.52
CA VAL A 75 31.73 10.02 -13.00
C VAL A 75 31.64 10.08 -11.47
N PHE A 76 32.68 9.60 -10.81
CA PHE A 76 32.77 9.69 -9.35
C PHE A 76 32.86 11.15 -8.89
N GLY A 77 32.03 11.53 -7.92
CA GLY A 77 31.94 12.90 -7.42
C GLY A 77 32.09 13.05 -5.91
N ASN A 78 31.97 11.95 -5.14
CA ASN A 78 31.96 12.01 -3.68
C ASN A 78 33.36 11.82 -3.06
N THR A 79 34.08 12.89 -2.88
CA THR A 79 35.45 12.86 -2.33
C THR A 79 35.52 12.47 -0.84
N THR A 80 34.39 12.45 -0.10
CA THR A 80 34.39 12.03 1.30
C THR A 80 34.75 10.56 1.47
N TYR A 81 34.40 9.69 0.51
CA TYR A 81 34.86 8.31 0.50
C TYR A 81 36.39 8.16 0.45
N ILE A 82 37.09 9.09 -0.23
CA ILE A 82 38.54 9.07 -0.34
C ILE A 82 39.21 9.56 0.94
N ASN A 83 38.64 10.59 1.57
CA ASN A 83 39.27 11.27 2.69
C ASN A 83 38.91 10.64 4.05
N GLU A 84 37.62 10.33 4.24
CA GLU A 84 37.04 9.92 5.53
C GLU A 84 36.60 8.44 5.53
N GLY A 85 36.24 7.91 4.36
CA GLY A 85 35.81 6.51 4.19
C GLY A 85 36.94 5.58 3.71
N LYS A 86 38.22 5.96 3.92
CA LYS A 86 39.36 5.14 3.50
C LYS A 86 39.54 3.95 4.42
N THR A 87 39.64 2.76 3.86
CA THR A 87 39.85 1.51 4.55
C THR A 87 40.66 0.55 3.67
N GLU A 88 41.25 -0.47 4.28
CA GLU A 88 41.94 -1.56 3.55
C GLU A 88 40.96 -2.62 3.02
N GLN A 89 39.68 -2.53 3.38
CA GLN A 89 38.64 -3.44 2.94
C GLN A 89 38.38 -3.30 1.43
N ASN A 90 38.21 -4.43 0.76
CA ASN A 90 37.89 -4.47 -0.68
C ASN A 90 36.36 -4.33 -0.88
N TYR A 91 35.96 -3.35 -1.69
CA TYR A 91 34.58 -3.09 -2.06
C TYR A 91 34.29 -3.37 -3.53
N ASN A 92 35.17 -4.08 -4.22
CA ASN A 92 34.93 -4.49 -5.59
C ASN A 92 33.68 -5.41 -5.65
N MET A 93 33.05 -5.39 -6.83
CA MET A 93 31.95 -6.31 -7.12
C MET A 93 32.38 -7.77 -6.90
N VAL A 94 31.50 -8.58 -6.34
CA VAL A 94 31.69 -10.01 -6.18
C VAL A 94 30.64 -10.76 -6.98
N LEU A 95 31.09 -11.70 -7.81
CA LEU A 95 30.22 -12.67 -8.48
C LEU A 95 30.34 -14.02 -7.75
N LYS A 96 29.38 -14.27 -6.84
CA LYS A 96 29.31 -15.55 -6.11
C LYS A 96 28.70 -16.61 -7.03
N THR A 97 29.48 -17.66 -7.33
CA THR A 97 29.01 -18.73 -8.20
C THR A 97 28.85 -20.04 -7.44
N TYR A 98 27.82 -20.81 -7.81
CA TYR A 98 27.52 -22.11 -7.24
C TYR A 98 27.28 -23.15 -8.33
N GLU A 99 27.61 -24.42 -8.04
CA GLU A 99 27.31 -25.54 -8.93
C GLU A 99 25.84 -25.94 -8.87
N ALA A 100 25.26 -26.21 -10.05
CA ALA A 100 23.95 -26.84 -10.12
C ALA A 100 24.05 -28.30 -9.64
N GLY A 101 23.06 -28.72 -8.87
CA GLY A 101 22.95 -30.11 -8.41
C GLY A 101 21.50 -30.48 -8.22
N ASP A 102 21.20 -31.78 -8.20
CA ASP A 102 19.82 -32.29 -8.13
C ASP A 102 19.23 -32.27 -6.72
N ASP A 103 20.07 -32.15 -5.67
CA ASP A 103 19.64 -32.25 -4.27
C ASP A 103 18.78 -31.08 -3.81
N PHE A 104 19.10 -29.86 -4.29
CA PHE A 104 18.41 -28.63 -3.92
C PHE A 104 18.12 -27.76 -5.15
N LYS A 105 16.95 -27.11 -5.13
CA LYS A 105 16.64 -26.09 -6.16
C LYS A 105 17.65 -24.96 -6.09
N ASN A 106 18.07 -24.43 -7.25
CA ASN A 106 19.02 -23.32 -7.35
C ASN A 106 18.68 -22.14 -6.43
N ILE A 107 17.43 -21.78 -6.36
CA ILE A 107 16.95 -20.67 -5.51
C ILE A 107 17.17 -20.92 -4.00
N VAL A 108 17.15 -22.16 -3.55
CA VAL A 108 17.47 -22.56 -2.16
C VAL A 108 18.96 -22.32 -1.91
N LYS A 109 19.80 -22.78 -2.84
CA LYS A 109 21.26 -22.56 -2.77
C LYS A 109 21.60 -21.08 -2.70
N GLU A 110 20.99 -20.26 -3.57
CA GLU A 110 21.19 -18.81 -3.57
C GLU A 110 20.81 -18.17 -2.23
N ALA A 111 19.67 -18.55 -1.65
CA ALA A 111 19.21 -17.99 -0.37
C ALA A 111 20.17 -18.35 0.78
N PHE A 112 20.68 -19.59 0.83
CA PHE A 112 21.71 -19.99 1.81
C PHE A 112 23.03 -19.25 1.61
N ILE A 113 23.50 -19.11 0.36
CA ILE A 113 24.73 -18.38 0.05
C ILE A 113 24.62 -16.93 0.54
N ILE A 114 23.51 -16.26 0.24
CA ILE A 114 23.29 -14.88 0.65
C ILE A 114 23.19 -14.78 2.16
N GLY A 115 22.40 -15.64 2.82
CA GLY A 115 22.24 -15.62 4.27
C GLY A 115 23.57 -15.84 5.00
N ASN A 116 24.35 -16.83 4.58
CA ASN A 116 25.65 -17.11 5.18
C ASN A 116 26.66 -15.97 4.93
N ASP A 117 26.65 -15.37 3.74
CA ASP A 117 27.51 -14.21 3.45
C ASP A 117 27.16 -12.99 4.32
N ILE A 118 25.87 -12.72 4.51
CA ILE A 118 25.40 -11.66 5.42
C ILE A 118 25.87 -11.93 6.86
N LYS A 119 25.69 -13.16 7.36
CA LYS A 119 26.19 -13.53 8.70
C LYS A 119 27.69 -13.32 8.82
N ASN A 120 28.45 -13.85 7.87
CA ASN A 120 29.91 -13.70 7.85
C ASN A 120 30.33 -12.23 7.85
N LYS A 121 29.64 -11.37 7.11
CA LYS A 121 29.94 -9.93 7.09
C LYS A 121 29.61 -9.26 8.44
N ILE A 122 28.51 -9.62 9.08
CA ILE A 122 28.14 -9.12 10.42
C ILE A 122 29.16 -9.61 11.47
N ASP A 123 29.45 -10.90 11.47
CA ASP A 123 30.35 -11.52 12.46
C ASP A 123 31.80 -11.01 12.34
N ASN A 124 32.25 -10.67 11.14
CA ASN A 124 33.56 -10.11 10.86
C ASN A 124 33.60 -8.57 10.87
N HIS A 125 32.59 -7.90 11.43
CA HIS A 125 32.53 -6.44 11.54
C HIS A 125 32.79 -5.72 10.22
N TYR A 126 32.11 -6.16 9.14
CA TYR A 126 32.24 -5.55 7.83
C TYR A 126 31.86 -4.07 7.88
N GLN A 127 32.76 -3.19 7.44
CA GLN A 127 32.58 -1.75 7.57
C GLN A 127 31.89 -1.11 6.38
N ILE A 128 30.99 -0.18 6.65
CA ILE A 128 30.34 0.69 5.70
C ILE A 128 30.54 2.15 6.10
N PHE A 129 30.45 3.06 5.13
CA PHE A 129 30.62 4.49 5.37
C PHE A 129 29.28 5.17 5.64
N ASP A 130 29.13 5.72 6.83
CA ASP A 130 28.02 6.60 7.17
C ASP A 130 28.30 8.02 6.66
N LYS A 131 27.46 8.51 5.73
CA LYS A 131 27.64 9.82 5.11
C LYS A 131 27.24 10.98 6.01
N ASP A 132 26.28 10.76 6.90
CA ASP A 132 25.73 11.78 7.77
C ASP A 132 26.70 12.04 8.93
N GLU A 133 27.23 10.97 9.53
CA GLU A 133 28.23 11.02 10.59
C GLU A 133 29.67 11.12 10.07
N LYS A 134 29.90 10.83 8.79
CA LYS A 134 31.20 10.81 8.10
C LYS A 134 32.24 9.89 8.74
N ILE A 135 31.78 8.73 9.23
CA ILE A 135 32.60 7.71 9.86
C ILE A 135 32.40 6.35 9.20
N LEU A 136 33.36 5.45 9.36
CA LEU A 136 33.19 4.03 9.11
C LEU A 136 32.49 3.40 10.31
N LYS A 137 31.46 2.62 10.07
CA LYS A 137 30.72 1.85 11.08
C LYS A 137 30.56 0.40 10.64
N ASP A 138 30.35 -0.49 11.58
CA ASP A 138 30.01 -1.88 11.30
C ASP A 138 28.65 -1.96 10.62
N ALA A 139 28.55 -2.83 9.62
CA ALA A 139 27.29 -3.08 8.94
C ALA A 139 26.29 -3.76 9.85
N SER A 140 25.03 -3.35 9.76
CA SER A 140 23.89 -3.96 10.43
C SER A 140 22.94 -4.61 9.41
N TYR A 141 22.00 -5.46 9.83
CA TYR A 141 21.07 -6.11 8.90
C TYR A 141 20.29 -5.12 8.00
N ASN A 142 20.09 -3.91 8.49
CA ASN A 142 19.40 -2.85 7.76
C ASN A 142 20.17 -2.33 6.52
N ASP A 143 21.47 -2.60 6.47
CA ASP A 143 22.36 -2.13 5.42
C ASP A 143 22.40 -3.05 4.20
N PHE A 144 21.73 -4.22 4.30
CA PHE A 144 21.68 -5.22 3.24
C PHE A 144 20.34 -5.23 2.52
N ALA A 145 20.38 -5.30 1.19
CA ALA A 145 19.21 -5.46 0.36
C ALA A 145 19.37 -6.59 -0.66
N ILE A 146 18.33 -7.40 -0.83
CA ILE A 146 18.24 -8.47 -1.82
C ILE A 146 17.28 -8.03 -2.92
N LEU A 147 17.77 -7.92 -4.15
CA LEU A 147 17.03 -7.44 -5.29
C LEU A 147 16.72 -8.60 -6.24
N LEU A 148 15.44 -8.89 -6.45
CA LEU A 148 14.96 -9.94 -7.34
C LEU A 148 14.10 -9.36 -8.46
N ASP A 149 14.06 -10.00 -9.64
CA ASP A 149 13.17 -9.58 -10.74
C ASP A 149 11.69 -9.78 -10.37
N VAL A 150 11.37 -10.90 -9.72
CA VAL A 150 10.00 -11.30 -9.38
C VAL A 150 9.85 -11.65 -7.91
N LYS A 151 8.65 -11.43 -7.37
CA LYS A 151 8.31 -11.66 -5.95
C LYS A 151 8.02 -13.11 -5.58
N LYS A 152 7.92 -14.01 -6.57
CA LYS A 152 7.45 -15.40 -6.42
C LYS A 152 8.18 -16.20 -5.32
N ASN A 153 9.47 -15.90 -5.11
CA ASN A 153 10.32 -16.69 -4.22
C ASN A 153 10.56 -16.02 -2.86
N PHE A 154 9.88 -14.91 -2.53
CA PHE A 154 10.10 -14.18 -1.28
C PHE A 154 9.83 -15.05 -0.04
N ASP A 155 8.79 -15.88 -0.08
CA ASP A 155 8.45 -16.75 1.05
C ASP A 155 9.52 -17.82 1.31
N LEU A 156 10.17 -18.32 0.25
CA LEU A 156 11.28 -19.25 0.39
C LEU A 156 12.50 -18.57 1.05
N TYR A 157 12.82 -17.34 0.63
CA TYR A 157 13.87 -16.57 1.30
C TYR A 157 13.53 -16.35 2.78
N LYS A 158 12.27 -16.00 3.09
CA LYS A 158 11.81 -15.83 4.46
C LYS A 158 12.05 -17.08 5.30
N GLN A 159 11.66 -18.26 4.80
CA GLN A 159 11.84 -19.54 5.50
C GLN A 159 13.31 -19.85 5.79
N ILE A 160 14.19 -19.63 4.81
CA ILE A 160 15.62 -19.91 4.95
C ILE A 160 16.27 -18.90 5.90
N PHE A 161 15.89 -17.62 5.83
CA PHE A 161 16.43 -16.56 6.69
C PHE A 161 15.95 -16.74 8.14
N GLU A 162 14.70 -17.18 8.35
CA GLU A 162 14.20 -17.57 9.68
C GLU A 162 14.98 -18.76 10.23
N TYR A 163 15.29 -19.76 9.42
CA TYR A 163 16.13 -20.90 9.80
C TYR A 163 17.55 -20.47 10.20
N LEU A 164 18.10 -19.48 9.48
CA LEU A 164 19.42 -18.92 9.74
C LEU A 164 19.43 -17.87 10.87
N ASP A 165 18.30 -17.58 11.52
CA ASP A 165 18.11 -16.50 12.50
C ASP A 165 18.53 -15.11 11.99
N ILE A 166 18.24 -14.84 10.71
CA ILE A 166 18.46 -13.53 10.08
C ILE A 166 17.12 -12.81 9.95
N PRO A 167 16.94 -11.63 10.52
CA PRO A 167 15.72 -10.85 10.36
C PRO A 167 15.57 -10.39 8.92
N LEU A 168 14.41 -10.69 8.29
CA LEU A 168 14.12 -10.35 6.89
C LEU A 168 12.80 -9.62 6.75
N THR A 169 12.82 -8.47 6.07
CA THR A 169 11.63 -7.69 5.72
C THR A 169 11.30 -7.86 4.24
N LEU A 170 10.05 -8.26 3.96
CA LEU A 170 9.55 -8.44 2.61
C LEU A 170 8.88 -7.16 2.10
N TYR A 171 9.46 -6.53 1.07
CA TYR A 171 8.85 -5.38 0.38
C TYR A 171 7.87 -5.85 -0.69
N ARG A 172 6.69 -6.27 -0.26
CA ARG A 172 5.59 -6.61 -1.15
C ARG A 172 4.28 -6.12 -0.58
N ASP A 173 3.33 -5.80 -1.45
CA ASP A 173 1.94 -5.68 -1.03
C ASP A 173 1.45 -7.09 -0.71
N GLU A 174 0.89 -7.28 0.47
CA GLU A 174 0.20 -8.51 0.82
C GLU A 174 -1.27 -8.42 0.45
N ASP A 175 -1.85 -9.57 0.15
CA ASP A 175 -3.27 -9.67 -0.14
C ASP A 175 -4.00 -10.15 1.11
N LEU A 176 -4.78 -9.26 1.69
CA LEU A 176 -5.56 -9.56 2.88
C LEU A 176 -6.61 -10.64 2.60
N THR A 177 -7.18 -10.66 1.38
CA THR A 177 -8.23 -11.61 1.00
C THR A 177 -7.73 -13.06 0.92
N ALA A 178 -6.44 -13.25 0.66
CA ALA A 178 -5.80 -14.55 0.68
C ALA A 178 -5.44 -15.03 2.10
N SER A 179 -5.60 -14.20 3.13
CA SER A 179 -5.22 -14.55 4.50
C SER A 179 -6.29 -15.39 5.20
N THR A 180 -5.84 -16.37 5.97
CA THR A 180 -6.74 -17.16 6.83
C THR A 180 -7.35 -16.31 7.94
N ASP A 181 -6.64 -15.28 8.40
CA ASP A 181 -7.08 -14.37 9.47
C ASP A 181 -8.32 -13.59 9.05
N LEU A 182 -8.35 -13.05 7.81
CA LEU A 182 -9.55 -12.38 7.29
C LEU A 182 -10.74 -13.33 7.26
N ASN A 183 -10.54 -14.56 6.78
CA ASN A 183 -11.62 -15.54 6.72
C ASN A 183 -12.17 -15.90 8.11
N ILE A 184 -11.30 -15.99 9.12
CA ILE A 184 -11.73 -16.26 10.50
C ILE A 184 -12.52 -15.08 11.05
N ILE A 185 -12.04 -13.84 10.89
CA ILE A 185 -12.73 -12.63 11.35
C ILE A 185 -14.07 -12.49 10.64
N ARG A 186 -14.11 -12.62 9.30
CA ARG A 186 -15.36 -12.59 8.54
C ARG A 186 -16.36 -13.62 9.06
N ASN A 187 -15.90 -14.85 9.31
CA ASN A 187 -16.76 -15.92 9.81
C ASN A 187 -17.22 -15.66 11.26
N LEU A 188 -16.40 -14.99 12.11
CA LEU A 188 -16.85 -14.54 13.42
C LEU A 188 -18.00 -13.53 13.32
N LEU A 189 -17.84 -12.53 12.46
CA LEU A 189 -18.88 -11.54 12.21
C LEU A 189 -20.16 -12.21 11.69
N LYS A 190 -20.03 -13.10 10.69
CA LYS A 190 -21.17 -13.88 10.16
C LYS A 190 -21.84 -14.76 11.20
N LEU A 191 -21.06 -15.42 12.06
CA LEU A 191 -21.62 -16.27 13.12
C LEU A 191 -22.53 -15.44 14.05
N VAL A 192 -22.07 -14.26 14.46
CA VAL A 192 -22.82 -13.39 15.34
C VAL A 192 -24.13 -12.92 14.68
N LEU A 193 -24.10 -12.59 13.38
CA LEU A 193 -25.30 -12.25 12.61
C LEU A 193 -26.28 -13.42 12.47
N LEU A 194 -25.78 -14.61 12.12
CA LEU A 194 -26.63 -15.82 11.97
C LEU A 194 -27.28 -16.22 13.29
N VAL A 195 -26.58 -16.06 14.41
CA VAL A 195 -27.14 -16.29 15.76
C VAL A 195 -28.14 -15.19 16.15
N HIS A 196 -27.89 -13.95 15.75
CA HIS A 196 -28.83 -12.83 15.93
C HIS A 196 -30.13 -13.12 15.19
N ASP A 197 -30.08 -13.58 13.95
CA ASP A 197 -31.24 -13.87 13.09
C ASP A 197 -31.86 -15.22 13.34
N ASP A 198 -31.44 -15.94 14.39
CA ASP A 198 -31.87 -17.34 14.73
C ASP A 198 -31.76 -18.31 13.54
N THR A 199 -30.79 -18.09 12.62
CA THR A 199 -30.58 -18.87 11.41
C THR A 199 -29.49 -19.93 11.63
N TYR A 200 -29.87 -21.21 11.61
CA TYR A 200 -29.01 -22.37 11.87
C TYR A 200 -28.99 -23.35 10.69
N ASP A 201 -28.79 -22.82 9.51
CA ASP A 201 -28.81 -23.53 8.24
C ASP A 201 -27.43 -24.12 7.86
N THR A 202 -27.22 -24.41 6.58
CA THR A 202 -25.97 -24.93 6.04
C THR A 202 -24.83 -23.89 6.15
N GLU A 203 -25.13 -22.61 5.97
CA GLU A 203 -24.16 -21.53 6.10
C GLU A 203 -23.68 -21.41 7.55
N PHE A 204 -24.58 -21.46 8.51
CA PHE A 204 -24.22 -21.50 9.93
C PHE A 204 -23.27 -22.66 10.23
N LYS A 205 -23.57 -23.88 9.74
CA LYS A 205 -22.70 -25.04 9.95
C LYS A 205 -21.32 -24.85 9.38
N TYR A 206 -21.21 -24.24 8.20
CA TYR A 206 -19.93 -23.92 7.57
C TYR A 206 -19.13 -22.92 8.42
N VAL A 207 -19.77 -21.83 8.81
CA VAL A 207 -19.16 -20.74 9.61
C VAL A 207 -18.74 -21.26 10.98
N TYR A 208 -19.62 -22.00 11.68
CA TYR A 208 -19.30 -22.61 12.96
C TYR A 208 -18.11 -23.58 12.86
N THR A 209 -18.10 -24.47 11.87
CA THR A 209 -17.00 -25.41 11.64
C THR A 209 -15.68 -24.68 11.40
N SER A 210 -15.70 -23.63 10.60
CA SER A 210 -14.51 -22.82 10.31
C SER A 210 -13.91 -22.21 11.58
N ILE A 211 -14.76 -21.65 12.46
CA ILE A 211 -14.34 -21.05 13.73
C ILE A 211 -13.87 -22.12 14.71
N ALA A 212 -14.60 -23.21 14.83
CA ALA A 212 -14.30 -24.31 15.75
C ALA A 212 -12.92 -24.94 15.44
N ARG A 213 -12.58 -25.12 14.16
CA ARG A 213 -11.30 -25.65 13.69
C ARG A 213 -10.15 -24.65 13.79
N SER A 214 -10.44 -23.35 13.83
CA SER A 214 -9.43 -22.31 13.83
C SER A 214 -8.57 -22.32 15.11
N PHE A 215 -7.51 -21.54 15.11
CA PHE A 215 -6.66 -21.34 16.30
C PHE A 215 -7.44 -20.78 17.50
N LEU A 216 -8.65 -20.24 17.28
CA LEU A 216 -9.47 -19.71 18.35
C LEU A 216 -10.00 -20.81 19.28
N PHE A 217 -10.31 -21.99 18.76
CA PHE A 217 -10.91 -23.08 19.55
C PHE A 217 -10.18 -24.39 19.40
N ASN A 218 -9.57 -24.64 18.25
CA ASN A 218 -8.82 -25.88 17.94
C ASN A 218 -9.58 -27.17 18.29
N ILE A 219 -10.87 -27.22 17.92
CA ILE A 219 -11.77 -28.35 18.22
C ILE A 219 -11.62 -29.44 17.13
N ASP A 220 -11.58 -30.70 17.56
CA ASP A 220 -11.48 -31.85 16.68
C ASP A 220 -12.74 -32.07 15.83
N ASP A 221 -12.57 -32.59 14.61
CA ASP A 221 -13.65 -32.82 13.64
C ASP A 221 -14.71 -33.79 14.13
N ALA A 222 -14.30 -34.82 14.85
CA ALA A 222 -15.23 -35.82 15.40
C ALA A 222 -16.17 -35.15 16.43
N TYR A 223 -15.62 -34.29 17.27
CA TYR A 223 -16.42 -33.54 18.26
C TYR A 223 -17.37 -32.56 17.57
N ILE A 224 -16.91 -31.86 16.54
CA ILE A 224 -17.76 -30.93 15.76
C ILE A 224 -18.92 -31.72 15.11
N PHE A 225 -18.66 -32.89 14.53
CA PHE A 225 -19.68 -33.73 13.92
C PHE A 225 -20.74 -34.15 14.94
N ASP A 226 -20.32 -34.67 16.11
CA ASP A 226 -21.23 -35.08 17.17
C ASP A 226 -22.08 -33.90 17.68
N THR A 227 -21.49 -32.73 17.81
CA THR A 227 -22.18 -31.49 18.23
C THR A 227 -23.33 -31.13 17.28
N PHE A 228 -23.19 -31.36 15.98
CA PHE A 228 -24.26 -31.15 15.01
C PHE A 228 -25.30 -32.25 15.01
N LYS A 229 -24.87 -33.50 15.27
CA LYS A 229 -25.75 -34.65 15.29
C LYS A 229 -26.77 -34.60 16.42
N ASP A 230 -26.36 -34.14 17.60
CA ASP A 230 -27.22 -34.05 18.79
C ASP A 230 -27.75 -32.64 19.06
N ASN A 231 -27.48 -31.69 18.16
CA ASN A 231 -27.84 -30.28 18.29
C ASN A 231 -27.25 -29.55 19.53
N SER A 232 -26.19 -30.08 20.14
CA SER A 232 -25.55 -29.50 21.32
C SER A 232 -24.73 -28.23 20.98
N PHE A 233 -24.51 -27.93 19.68
CA PHE A 233 -23.84 -26.71 19.24
C PHE A 233 -24.45 -25.44 19.83
N ARG A 234 -25.77 -25.40 20.09
CA ARG A 234 -26.46 -24.25 20.67
C ARG A 234 -25.99 -23.92 22.09
N SER A 235 -25.50 -24.91 22.82
CA SER A 235 -24.94 -24.76 24.17
C SER A 235 -23.42 -24.65 24.19
N SER A 236 -22.77 -24.68 23.02
CA SER A 236 -21.33 -24.53 22.89
C SER A 236 -20.86 -23.13 23.31
N ASP A 237 -19.60 -23.02 23.73
CA ASP A 237 -18.98 -21.75 24.07
C ASP A 237 -18.99 -20.78 22.88
N ILE A 238 -18.81 -21.29 21.66
CA ILE A 238 -18.84 -20.51 20.42
C ILE A 238 -20.18 -19.76 20.27
N VAL A 239 -21.30 -20.47 20.44
CA VAL A 239 -22.64 -19.85 20.28
C VAL A 239 -23.01 -19.02 21.49
N LYS A 240 -22.64 -19.41 22.72
CA LYS A 240 -22.88 -18.59 23.91
C LYS A 240 -22.27 -17.22 23.80
N LYS A 241 -21.03 -17.13 23.32
CA LYS A 241 -20.35 -15.86 23.08
C LYS A 241 -21.06 -15.00 22.01
N ALA A 242 -21.59 -15.61 20.95
CA ALA A 242 -22.40 -14.89 19.97
C ALA A 242 -23.71 -14.37 20.57
N LEU A 243 -24.35 -15.15 21.46
CA LEU A 243 -25.58 -14.74 22.13
C LEU A 243 -25.40 -13.54 23.08
N THR A 244 -24.22 -13.38 23.71
CA THR A 244 -23.94 -12.19 24.55
C THR A 244 -23.87 -10.89 23.74
N LEU A 245 -23.63 -11.00 22.43
CA LEU A 245 -23.53 -9.88 21.51
C LEU A 245 -24.84 -9.59 20.77
N LYS A 246 -25.80 -10.52 20.82
CA LYS A 246 -27.04 -10.46 20.03
C LYS A 246 -27.78 -9.12 20.16
N ASP A 247 -27.99 -8.64 21.38
CA ASP A 247 -28.76 -7.41 21.64
C ASP A 247 -27.97 -6.12 21.28
N LYS A 248 -26.68 -6.25 20.95
CA LYS A 248 -25.80 -5.12 20.62
C LYS A 248 -25.71 -4.82 19.12
N ILE A 249 -26.07 -5.79 18.29
CA ILE A 249 -25.87 -5.72 16.83
C ILE A 249 -26.60 -4.54 16.20
N ASP A 250 -27.88 -4.36 16.57
CA ASP A 250 -28.73 -3.30 16.02
C ASP A 250 -28.47 -1.94 16.68
N ILE A 251 -27.68 -1.93 17.76
CA ILE A 251 -27.53 -0.78 18.65
C ILE A 251 -26.16 -0.09 18.45
N LEU A 252 -25.11 -0.88 18.27
CA LEU A 252 -23.75 -0.34 18.26
C LEU A 252 -23.24 -0.06 16.83
N PRO A 253 -22.44 1.02 16.66
CA PRO A 253 -21.76 1.28 15.40
C PRO A 253 -20.86 0.12 14.99
N LEU A 254 -20.60 -0.03 13.69
CA LEU A 254 -19.77 -1.08 13.13
C LEU A 254 -18.41 -1.18 13.83
N GLU A 255 -17.74 -0.06 14.09
CA GLU A 255 -16.42 -0.06 14.75
C GLU A 255 -16.52 -0.67 16.17
N THR A 256 -17.52 -0.27 16.94
CA THR A 256 -17.68 -0.74 18.33
C THR A 256 -18.02 -2.24 18.36
N ILE A 257 -18.99 -2.68 17.55
CA ILE A 257 -19.38 -4.09 17.53
C ILE A 257 -18.24 -4.99 17.00
N PHE A 258 -17.42 -4.49 16.07
CA PHE A 258 -16.25 -5.20 15.58
C PHE A 258 -15.25 -5.51 16.71
N TYR A 259 -14.90 -4.52 17.52
CA TYR A 259 -14.01 -4.72 18.67
C TYR A 259 -14.67 -5.57 19.76
N ASP A 260 -15.96 -5.38 20.04
CA ASP A 260 -16.70 -6.21 21.01
C ASP A 260 -16.66 -7.69 20.63
N ILE A 261 -16.79 -8.01 19.33
CA ILE A 261 -16.69 -9.38 18.83
C ILE A 261 -15.27 -9.94 19.02
N LEU A 262 -14.23 -9.19 18.64
CA LEU A 262 -12.86 -9.64 18.83
C LEU A 262 -12.53 -9.88 20.30
N ASN A 263 -12.97 -8.99 21.19
CA ASN A 263 -12.77 -9.10 22.63
C ASN A 263 -13.52 -10.29 23.22
N GLU A 264 -14.80 -10.49 22.87
CA GLU A 264 -15.61 -11.62 23.39
C GLU A 264 -14.97 -12.99 23.05
N TYR A 265 -14.35 -13.09 21.86
CA TYR A 265 -13.69 -14.32 21.44
C TYR A 265 -12.19 -14.39 21.84
N ASN A 266 -11.69 -13.40 22.58
CA ASN A 266 -10.29 -13.27 23.01
C ASN A 266 -9.32 -13.41 21.81
N TYR A 267 -9.67 -12.76 20.69
CA TYR A 267 -8.97 -12.95 19.44
C TYR A 267 -7.50 -12.55 19.54
N GLU A 268 -7.19 -11.38 20.09
CA GLU A 268 -5.84 -10.86 20.23
C GLU A 268 -4.98 -11.74 21.15
N GLU A 269 -5.49 -12.13 22.31
CA GLU A 269 -4.78 -13.02 23.23
C GLU A 269 -4.42 -14.36 22.58
N LYS A 270 -5.37 -14.90 21.78
CA LYS A 270 -5.14 -16.18 21.07
C LYS A 270 -4.17 -16.04 19.90
N VAL A 271 -4.10 -14.86 19.24
CA VAL A 271 -3.09 -14.58 18.22
C VAL A 271 -1.69 -14.62 18.81
N LEU A 272 -1.48 -14.17 20.05
CA LEU A 272 -0.18 -14.23 20.72
C LEU A 272 0.34 -15.66 20.93
N LEU A 273 -0.55 -16.65 20.92
CA LEU A 273 -0.19 -18.09 21.02
C LEU A 273 0.13 -18.72 19.67
N THR A 274 0.11 -17.97 18.59
CA THR A 274 0.37 -18.45 17.23
C THR A 274 1.73 -17.98 16.70
N THR A 275 2.09 -18.44 15.50
CA THR A 275 3.28 -17.93 14.78
C THR A 275 2.96 -16.67 13.99
N ASN A 276 4.00 -15.90 13.61
CA ASN A 276 3.89 -14.68 12.77
C ASN A 276 2.99 -13.59 13.38
N ILE A 277 3.13 -13.38 14.69
CA ILE A 277 2.29 -12.43 15.48
C ILE A 277 2.30 -11.03 14.85
N MET A 278 3.47 -10.48 14.51
CA MET A 278 3.60 -9.15 13.91
C MET A 278 2.82 -8.97 12.61
N GLU A 279 2.77 -10.00 11.76
CA GLU A 279 2.01 -9.95 10.51
C GLU A 279 0.50 -9.98 10.76
N LYS A 280 0.06 -10.80 11.72
CA LYS A 280 -1.35 -10.90 12.13
C LYS A 280 -1.83 -9.61 12.78
N GLU A 281 -1.03 -9.03 13.66
CA GLU A 281 -1.31 -7.73 14.28
C GLU A 281 -1.52 -6.65 13.21
N LYS A 282 -0.64 -6.56 12.22
CA LYS A 282 -0.79 -5.59 11.13
C LYS A 282 -2.01 -5.83 10.24
N ARG A 283 -2.41 -7.08 10.06
CA ARG A 283 -3.66 -7.40 9.35
C ARG A 283 -4.87 -6.95 10.13
N ILE A 284 -4.88 -7.15 11.45
CA ILE A 284 -5.95 -6.68 12.34
C ILE A 284 -6.00 -5.15 12.34
N GLU A 285 -4.84 -4.48 12.46
CA GLU A 285 -4.75 -3.02 12.40
C GLU A 285 -5.31 -2.47 11.08
N TYR A 286 -4.96 -3.09 9.95
CA TYR A 286 -5.48 -2.71 8.65
C TYR A 286 -7.01 -2.90 8.57
N LEU A 287 -7.52 -4.05 9.06
CA LEU A 287 -8.96 -4.32 9.11
C LEU A 287 -9.69 -3.32 10.01
N ALA A 288 -9.13 -2.99 11.17
CA ALA A 288 -9.69 -2.01 12.08
C ALA A 288 -9.78 -0.62 11.43
N ASN A 289 -8.76 -0.21 10.70
CA ASN A 289 -8.78 1.04 9.94
C ASN A 289 -9.85 1.01 8.83
N LEU A 290 -9.98 -0.12 8.10
CA LEU A 290 -11.04 -0.29 7.09
C LEU A 290 -12.44 -0.23 7.72
N VAL A 291 -12.63 -0.88 8.87
CA VAL A 291 -13.88 -0.84 9.64
C VAL A 291 -14.21 0.59 10.07
N ARG A 292 -13.23 1.34 10.56
CA ARG A 292 -13.40 2.75 10.94
C ARG A 292 -13.82 3.62 9.75
N ASP A 293 -13.12 3.44 8.61
CA ASP A 293 -13.43 4.18 7.39
C ASP A 293 -14.84 3.88 6.85
N LEU A 294 -15.28 2.64 6.94
CA LEU A 294 -16.63 2.24 6.53
C LEU A 294 -17.69 2.65 7.56
N SER A 295 -17.40 2.55 8.86
CA SER A 295 -18.27 3.04 9.92
C SER A 295 -18.53 4.54 9.81
N SER A 296 -17.52 5.32 9.40
CA SER A 296 -17.69 6.76 9.12
C SER A 296 -18.60 7.08 7.93
N LYS A 297 -18.93 6.07 7.12
CA LYS A 297 -19.85 6.14 5.96
C LYS A 297 -21.18 5.44 6.25
N ASP A 298 -21.53 5.28 7.52
CA ASP A 298 -22.76 4.66 7.99
C ASP A 298 -22.95 3.18 7.60
N TYR A 299 -21.87 2.45 7.30
CA TYR A 299 -21.93 1.01 7.14
C TYR A 299 -22.19 0.34 8.50
N ASN A 300 -23.17 -0.55 8.52
CA ASN A 300 -23.43 -1.44 9.65
C ASN A 300 -22.69 -2.78 9.48
N ILE A 301 -22.83 -3.69 10.45
CA ILE A 301 -22.15 -4.99 10.41
C ILE A 301 -22.63 -5.88 9.25
N TYR A 302 -23.91 -5.81 8.84
CA TYR A 302 -24.45 -6.56 7.69
C TYR A 302 -23.81 -6.07 6.38
N ASP A 303 -23.71 -4.75 6.20
CA ASP A 303 -23.07 -4.12 5.03
C ASP A 303 -21.59 -4.50 4.94
N PHE A 304 -20.90 -4.52 6.09
CA PHE A 304 -19.50 -4.88 6.13
C PHE A 304 -19.24 -6.34 5.79
N VAL A 305 -20.04 -7.26 6.33
CA VAL A 305 -19.93 -8.68 5.99
C VAL A 305 -20.27 -8.92 4.53
N TYR A 306 -21.30 -8.26 4.00
CA TYR A 306 -21.64 -8.32 2.59
C TYR A 306 -20.50 -7.78 1.70
N TYR A 307 -19.89 -6.68 2.07
CA TYR A 307 -18.71 -6.13 1.39
C TYR A 307 -17.55 -7.13 1.36
N LEU A 308 -17.22 -7.77 2.48
CA LEU A 308 -16.18 -8.77 2.54
C LEU A 308 -16.49 -10.00 1.67
N ASP A 309 -17.75 -10.46 1.67
CA ASP A 309 -18.20 -11.57 0.82
C ASP A 309 -18.02 -11.24 -0.66
N GLN A 310 -18.49 -10.07 -1.10
CA GLN A 310 -18.35 -9.63 -2.49
C GLN A 310 -16.89 -9.53 -2.92
N VAL A 311 -16.03 -8.95 -2.09
CA VAL A 311 -14.61 -8.84 -2.38
C VAL A 311 -13.94 -10.21 -2.55
N ILE A 312 -14.33 -11.20 -1.72
CA ILE A 312 -13.79 -12.57 -1.78
C ILE A 312 -14.35 -13.33 -2.99
N GLU A 313 -15.66 -13.25 -3.26
CA GLU A 313 -16.34 -13.95 -4.35
C GLU A 313 -15.92 -13.44 -5.73
N ASP A 314 -15.80 -12.13 -5.90
CA ASP A 314 -15.35 -11.49 -7.14
C ASP A 314 -13.84 -11.64 -7.37
N GLY A 315 -13.10 -12.18 -6.39
CA GLY A 315 -11.65 -12.36 -6.46
C GLY A 315 -10.88 -11.05 -6.45
N TYR A 316 -11.44 -9.99 -5.88
CA TYR A 316 -10.73 -8.75 -5.65
C TYR A 316 -9.67 -8.92 -4.57
N SER A 317 -8.54 -8.25 -4.74
CA SER A 317 -7.40 -8.29 -3.85
C SER A 317 -7.37 -7.01 -3.02
N ILE A 318 -7.51 -7.12 -1.72
CA ILE A 318 -7.27 -6.02 -0.78
C ILE A 318 -5.78 -5.99 -0.46
N LYS A 319 -5.05 -5.08 -1.13
CA LYS A 319 -3.62 -4.95 -0.95
C LYS A 319 -3.30 -4.00 0.20
N TYR A 320 -2.47 -4.45 1.12
CA TYR A 320 -1.92 -3.62 2.19
C TYR A 320 -0.40 -3.75 2.25
N LYS A 321 0.25 -2.71 2.78
CA LYS A 321 1.70 -2.68 2.97
C LYS A 321 2.04 -2.99 4.41
N ILE A 322 2.93 -3.94 4.62
CA ILE A 322 3.56 -4.14 5.93
C ILE A 322 4.75 -3.17 5.99
N ASN A 323 4.54 -1.96 6.52
CA ASN A 323 5.64 -1.04 6.78
C ASN A 323 6.43 -1.54 7.98
N GLN A 324 7.60 -2.09 7.75
CA GLN A 324 8.54 -2.55 8.78
C GLN A 324 9.83 -1.71 8.80
N ASP A 325 9.76 -0.43 8.47
CA ASP A 325 10.95 0.43 8.34
C ASP A 325 11.70 0.69 9.67
N THR A 326 11.16 0.22 10.78
CA THR A 326 11.73 0.43 12.12
C THR A 326 12.58 -0.73 12.66
N CYS A 327 12.62 -1.86 11.98
CA CYS A 327 13.35 -3.04 12.45
C CYS A 327 14.73 -3.15 11.77
N ASN A 328 15.77 -3.48 12.55
CA ASN A 328 17.08 -3.85 11.98
C ASN A 328 16.98 -5.20 11.26
N SER A 329 16.69 -5.18 9.96
CA SER A 329 16.44 -6.37 9.14
C SER A 329 16.91 -6.21 7.72
N VAL A 330 17.33 -7.32 7.11
CA VAL A 330 17.64 -7.40 5.68
C VAL A 330 16.38 -7.12 4.87
N LYS A 331 16.49 -6.35 3.78
CA LYS A 331 15.35 -5.98 2.95
C LYS A 331 15.34 -6.79 1.66
N ILE A 332 14.26 -7.51 1.39
CA ILE A 332 14.07 -8.17 0.10
C ILE A 332 12.98 -7.50 -0.70
N MET A 333 13.27 -7.15 -1.95
CA MET A 333 12.34 -6.43 -2.82
C MET A 333 12.53 -6.74 -4.29
N SER A 334 11.51 -6.40 -5.11
CA SER A 334 11.69 -6.44 -6.54
C SER A 334 12.52 -5.23 -7.01
N ILE A 335 13.24 -5.39 -8.13
CA ILE A 335 14.04 -4.29 -8.71
C ILE A 335 13.15 -3.06 -8.98
N HIS A 336 11.91 -3.25 -9.42
CA HIS A 336 10.98 -2.13 -9.62
C HIS A 336 10.64 -1.40 -8.32
N ALA A 337 10.47 -2.12 -7.21
CA ALA A 337 10.21 -1.53 -5.90
C ALA A 337 11.44 -0.81 -5.33
N SER A 338 12.65 -1.21 -5.71
CA SER A 338 13.90 -0.58 -5.26
C SER A 338 14.19 0.76 -5.95
N LYS A 339 13.45 1.10 -7.01
CA LYS A 339 13.68 2.37 -7.72
C LYS A 339 13.41 3.56 -6.82
N GLY A 340 14.41 4.43 -6.67
CA GLY A 340 14.36 5.58 -5.75
C GLY A 340 14.99 5.30 -4.39
N LEU A 341 15.13 4.04 -4.00
CA LEU A 341 15.82 3.63 -2.77
C LEU A 341 17.31 3.43 -3.01
N GLU A 342 18.08 3.34 -1.93
CA GLU A 342 19.52 3.08 -1.97
C GLU A 342 19.96 2.32 -0.72
N PHE A 343 20.93 1.40 -0.88
CA PHE A 343 21.41 0.55 0.19
C PHE A 343 22.93 0.43 0.16
N PRO A 344 23.58 0.30 1.31
CA PRO A 344 25.04 0.08 1.34
C PRO A 344 25.45 -1.16 0.55
N ILE A 345 24.88 -2.32 0.82
CA ILE A 345 25.25 -3.61 0.22
C ILE A 345 24.04 -4.21 -0.48
N CYS A 346 24.18 -4.54 -1.77
CA CYS A 346 23.09 -5.11 -2.56
C CYS A 346 23.44 -6.47 -3.14
N TYR A 347 22.58 -7.45 -2.89
CA TYR A 347 22.60 -8.75 -3.56
C TYR A 347 21.65 -8.74 -4.74
N PHE A 348 22.13 -9.15 -5.90
CA PHE A 348 21.32 -9.38 -7.08
C PHE A 348 21.33 -10.87 -7.41
N ALA A 349 20.15 -11.52 -7.31
CA ALA A 349 20.02 -12.98 -7.36
C ALA A 349 18.79 -13.42 -8.17
N ASN A 350 18.57 -14.73 -8.28
CA ASN A 350 17.49 -15.36 -9.03
C ASN A 350 17.55 -15.02 -10.53
N LEU A 351 18.76 -15.01 -11.09
CA LEU A 351 19.07 -14.56 -12.44
C LEU A 351 18.59 -15.51 -13.54
N GLU A 352 18.29 -16.77 -13.20
CA GLU A 352 17.84 -17.80 -14.15
C GLU A 352 16.37 -17.64 -14.57
N ASN A 353 15.61 -16.78 -13.86
CA ASN A 353 14.22 -16.53 -14.23
C ASN A 353 14.10 -16.01 -15.65
N LYS A 354 13.32 -16.72 -16.47
CA LYS A 354 13.06 -16.32 -17.85
C LYS A 354 12.24 -15.03 -17.90
N PHE A 355 12.62 -14.15 -18.79
CA PHE A 355 11.86 -12.93 -19.07
C PHE A 355 10.44 -13.27 -19.56
N ASN A 356 9.47 -12.49 -19.13
CA ASN A 356 8.09 -12.66 -19.58
C ASN A 356 7.98 -12.29 -21.07
N GLN A 357 7.47 -13.23 -21.87
CA GLN A 357 7.30 -13.09 -23.31
C GLN A 357 5.81 -13.17 -23.73
N MET A 358 4.88 -12.85 -22.84
CA MET A 358 3.44 -12.94 -23.16
C MET A 358 3.05 -12.07 -24.36
N ALA A 359 3.57 -10.85 -24.44
CA ALA A 359 3.31 -9.94 -25.55
C ALA A 359 3.68 -10.55 -26.93
N LEU A 360 4.73 -11.40 -26.99
CA LEU A 360 5.12 -12.09 -28.21
C LEU A 360 4.18 -13.25 -28.62
N ARG A 361 3.33 -13.72 -27.67
CA ARG A 361 2.38 -14.83 -27.89
C ARG A 361 1.01 -14.35 -28.28
N GLU A 362 0.72 -13.07 -28.12
CA GLU A 362 -0.56 -12.48 -28.52
C GLU A 362 -0.82 -12.68 -30.01
N LYS A 363 -2.07 -13.08 -30.33
CA LYS A 363 -2.51 -13.28 -31.71
C LYS A 363 -2.94 -11.98 -32.38
N ILE A 364 -3.49 -11.06 -31.61
CA ILE A 364 -3.94 -9.73 -32.03
C ILE A 364 -3.12 -8.71 -31.24
N SER A 365 -2.53 -7.75 -31.94
CA SER A 365 -1.71 -6.71 -31.32
C SER A 365 -2.02 -5.35 -31.93
N TYR A 366 -1.62 -4.28 -31.26
CA TYR A 366 -1.72 -2.92 -31.74
C TYR A 366 -0.36 -2.21 -31.64
N ASP A 367 0.00 -1.49 -32.68
CA ASP A 367 1.18 -0.61 -32.70
C ASP A 367 0.80 0.73 -33.29
N ASN A 368 1.33 1.83 -32.75
CA ASN A 368 0.97 3.18 -33.21
C ASN A 368 1.36 3.46 -34.66
N GLU A 369 2.43 2.81 -35.17
CA GLU A 369 2.93 2.98 -36.54
C GLU A 369 2.31 1.97 -37.48
N LEU A 370 2.11 0.72 -37.05
CA LEU A 370 1.65 -0.38 -37.88
C LEU A 370 0.15 -0.62 -37.80
N GLY A 371 -0.55 0.04 -36.84
CA GLY A 371 -2.00 -0.12 -36.61
C GLY A 371 -2.36 -1.45 -35.94
N ILE A 372 -3.58 -1.93 -36.21
CA ILE A 372 -4.06 -3.22 -35.70
C ILE A 372 -3.42 -4.35 -36.50
N LEU A 373 -2.82 -5.30 -35.81
CA LEU A 373 -2.11 -6.45 -36.36
C LEU A 373 -2.95 -7.71 -36.16
N LEU A 374 -3.52 -8.21 -37.23
CA LEU A 374 -4.34 -9.41 -37.24
C LEU A 374 -3.58 -10.54 -37.96
N PRO A 375 -3.70 -11.78 -37.52
CA PRO A 375 -3.24 -12.94 -38.27
C PRO A 375 -4.18 -13.24 -39.44
N VAL A 376 -3.69 -13.94 -40.45
CA VAL A 376 -4.53 -14.58 -41.43
C VAL A 376 -5.07 -15.90 -40.87
N VAL A 377 -6.38 -16.05 -40.82
CA VAL A 377 -7.02 -17.25 -40.32
C VAL A 377 -7.51 -18.07 -41.53
N THR A 378 -6.93 -19.26 -41.67
CA THR A 378 -7.36 -20.29 -42.63
C THR A 378 -7.67 -21.56 -41.84
N SER A 379 -7.21 -22.72 -42.25
CA SER A 379 -7.16 -23.91 -41.36
C SER A 379 -6.18 -23.73 -40.18
N GLU A 380 -5.27 -22.79 -40.34
CA GLU A 380 -4.27 -22.43 -39.31
C GLU A 380 -4.23 -20.91 -39.12
N VAL A 381 -3.69 -20.48 -37.99
CA VAL A 381 -3.48 -19.05 -37.65
C VAL A 381 -2.09 -18.63 -38.09
N ILE A 382 -2.00 -17.92 -39.23
CA ILE A 382 -0.73 -17.55 -39.86
C ILE A 382 -0.39 -16.09 -39.54
N PRO A 383 0.74 -15.78 -38.91
CA PRO A 383 1.15 -14.40 -38.64
C PRO A 383 1.55 -13.68 -39.94
N THR A 384 1.07 -12.46 -40.14
CA THR A 384 1.46 -11.60 -41.26
C THR A 384 2.91 -11.11 -41.13
N ILE A 385 3.48 -10.60 -42.24
CA ILE A 385 4.81 -9.96 -42.23
C ILE A 385 4.83 -8.79 -41.23
N ARG A 386 3.76 -7.97 -41.18
CA ARG A 386 3.65 -6.86 -40.20
C ARG A 386 3.69 -7.37 -38.77
N THR A 387 3.01 -8.46 -38.47
CA THR A 387 3.03 -9.10 -37.14
C THR A 387 4.45 -9.60 -36.80
N LYS A 388 5.18 -10.16 -37.77
CA LYS A 388 6.57 -10.61 -37.54
C LYS A 388 7.51 -9.44 -37.27
N LEU A 389 7.41 -8.34 -38.04
CA LEU A 389 8.20 -7.13 -37.81
C LEU A 389 7.91 -6.51 -36.44
N TYR A 390 6.65 -6.42 -36.07
CA TYR A 390 6.23 -5.96 -34.76
C TYR A 390 6.84 -6.81 -33.64
N LYS A 391 6.75 -8.13 -33.72
CA LYS A 391 7.31 -9.04 -32.72
C LYS A 391 8.82 -8.90 -32.58
N THR A 392 9.54 -8.65 -33.68
CA THR A 392 10.98 -8.37 -33.62
C THR A 392 11.27 -7.04 -32.93
N LYS A 393 10.51 -5.98 -33.24
CA LYS A 393 10.61 -4.67 -32.58
C LYS A 393 10.35 -4.79 -31.08
N ILE A 394 9.25 -5.41 -30.68
CA ILE A 394 8.86 -5.60 -29.27
C ILE A 394 9.90 -6.40 -28.50
N LYS A 395 10.41 -7.48 -29.10
CA LYS A 395 11.47 -8.29 -28.47
C LYS A 395 12.73 -7.47 -28.17
N LYS A 396 13.18 -6.64 -29.12
CA LYS A 396 14.33 -5.76 -28.95
C LYS A 396 14.10 -4.71 -27.85
N GLU A 397 12.88 -4.15 -27.79
CA GLU A 397 12.49 -3.20 -26.77
C GLU A 397 12.39 -3.83 -25.38
N ASP A 398 11.83 -5.06 -25.27
CA ASP A 398 11.75 -5.80 -24.00
C ASP A 398 13.15 -6.10 -23.45
N ILE A 399 14.06 -6.54 -24.31
CA ILE A 399 15.45 -6.78 -23.92
C ILE A 399 16.13 -5.47 -23.49
N SER A 400 15.91 -4.37 -24.23
CA SER A 400 16.42 -3.05 -23.86
C SER A 400 15.92 -2.60 -22.49
N GLU A 401 14.64 -2.86 -22.17
CA GLU A 401 14.08 -2.59 -20.84
C GLU A 401 14.73 -3.48 -19.76
N LYS A 402 14.97 -4.77 -20.03
CA LYS A 402 15.63 -5.68 -19.09
C LYS A 402 17.07 -5.25 -18.80
N ILE A 403 17.82 -4.76 -19.79
CA ILE A 403 19.15 -4.20 -19.59
C ILE A 403 19.08 -2.93 -18.71
N ARG A 404 18.09 -2.05 -18.94
CA ARG A 404 17.88 -0.88 -18.08
C ARG A 404 17.44 -1.30 -16.67
N LEU A 405 16.64 -2.36 -16.53
CA LEU A 405 16.25 -2.91 -15.23
C LEU A 405 17.48 -3.43 -14.47
N PHE A 406 18.39 -4.10 -15.16
CA PHE A 406 19.68 -4.52 -14.60
C PHE A 406 20.51 -3.32 -14.14
N TYR A 407 20.57 -2.26 -14.94
CA TYR A 407 21.21 -1.01 -14.56
C TYR A 407 20.59 -0.40 -13.29
N VAL A 408 19.27 -0.37 -13.20
CA VAL A 408 18.58 0.11 -12.01
C VAL A 408 18.94 -0.73 -10.79
N ALA A 409 18.97 -2.06 -10.90
CA ALA A 409 19.33 -2.95 -9.80
C ALA A 409 20.72 -2.62 -9.22
N LEU A 410 21.74 -2.57 -10.09
CA LEU A 410 23.11 -2.34 -9.63
C LEU A 410 23.33 -0.92 -9.10
N THR A 411 22.63 0.08 -9.67
CA THR A 411 22.71 1.48 -9.20
C THR A 411 22.00 1.73 -7.85
N ARG A 412 21.37 0.74 -7.24
CA ARG A 412 20.84 0.85 -5.87
C ARG A 412 21.94 0.80 -4.82
N CYS A 413 23.07 0.23 -5.17
CA CYS A 413 24.19 -0.02 -4.28
C CYS A 413 25.03 1.25 -4.04
N LYS A 414 25.47 1.42 -2.78
CA LYS A 414 26.39 2.50 -2.38
C LYS A 414 27.82 2.01 -2.20
N GLU A 415 28.00 0.84 -1.60
CA GLU A 415 29.31 0.35 -1.14
C GLU A 415 29.78 -0.91 -1.91
N GLU A 416 28.98 -1.99 -1.92
CA GLU A 416 29.38 -3.27 -2.51
C GLU A 416 28.26 -3.96 -3.28
N ILE A 417 28.55 -4.37 -4.53
CA ILE A 417 27.64 -5.13 -5.39
C ILE A 417 27.99 -6.61 -5.30
N ILE A 418 27.00 -7.44 -4.96
CA ILE A 418 27.16 -8.90 -4.96
C ILE A 418 26.13 -9.50 -5.92
N ILE A 419 26.62 -10.21 -6.92
CA ILE A 419 25.80 -10.93 -7.88
C ILE A 419 25.90 -12.41 -7.54
N VAL A 420 24.76 -13.10 -7.43
CA VAL A 420 24.73 -14.54 -7.15
C VAL A 420 24.20 -15.26 -8.40
N ALA A 421 24.99 -16.15 -8.95
CA ALA A 421 24.70 -16.82 -10.21
C ALA A 421 25.13 -18.29 -10.19
N LYS A 422 24.47 -19.10 -11.00
CA LYS A 422 24.93 -20.43 -11.30
C LYS A 422 26.26 -20.38 -12.07
N GLU A 423 27.16 -21.29 -11.76
CA GLU A 423 28.41 -21.45 -12.54
C GLU A 423 28.10 -21.84 -13.98
N ASP A 424 28.69 -21.13 -14.93
CA ASP A 424 28.56 -21.37 -16.36
C ASP A 424 29.96 -21.53 -17.00
N GLU A 425 29.97 -22.17 -18.17
CA GLU A 425 31.21 -22.30 -18.97
C GLU A 425 31.73 -20.94 -19.43
N GLU A 426 33.02 -20.78 -19.46
CA GLU A 426 33.68 -19.58 -19.96
C GLU A 426 33.32 -19.31 -21.41
N THR A 427 32.83 -18.11 -21.70
CA THR A 427 32.64 -17.63 -23.06
C THR A 427 33.63 -16.52 -23.33
N SER A 428 34.51 -16.69 -24.34
CA SER A 428 35.43 -15.63 -24.73
C SER A 428 34.70 -14.51 -25.49
N LEU A 429 34.72 -13.29 -24.94
CA LEU A 429 34.27 -12.11 -25.67
C LEU A 429 35.43 -11.55 -26.50
N THR A 430 35.25 -11.52 -27.81
CA THR A 430 36.32 -11.06 -28.78
C THR A 430 36.05 -9.64 -29.28
N THR A 431 34.98 -9.01 -28.87
CA THR A 431 34.54 -7.70 -29.35
C THR A 431 34.43 -6.70 -28.23
N ASP A 432 34.52 -5.40 -28.55
CA ASP A 432 34.40 -4.27 -27.62
C ASP A 432 33.01 -4.11 -26.96
N ILE A 433 31.99 -4.73 -27.55
CA ILE A 433 30.63 -4.80 -27.08
C ILE A 433 30.04 -6.14 -27.50
N VAL A 434 29.15 -6.70 -26.70
CA VAL A 434 28.45 -7.95 -27.04
C VAL A 434 27.64 -7.74 -28.33
N PRO A 435 27.81 -8.59 -29.37
CA PRO A 435 27.10 -8.41 -30.63
C PRO A 435 25.60 -8.39 -30.49
N ASN A 436 24.88 -7.57 -31.28
CA ASN A 436 23.41 -7.46 -31.26
C ASN A 436 22.74 -8.82 -31.39
N LEU A 437 23.20 -9.70 -32.26
CA LEU A 437 22.66 -11.05 -32.44
C LEU A 437 22.70 -11.91 -31.17
N VAL A 438 23.66 -11.67 -30.29
CA VAL A 438 23.75 -12.35 -28.98
C VAL A 438 22.77 -11.68 -27.98
N ARG A 439 22.82 -10.35 -27.91
CA ARG A 439 21.94 -9.57 -26.98
C ARG A 439 20.46 -9.78 -27.27
N GLU A 440 20.04 -9.82 -28.53
CA GLU A 440 18.68 -10.11 -28.96
C GLU A 440 18.15 -11.51 -28.56
N LYS A 441 19.08 -12.42 -28.16
CA LYS A 441 18.74 -13.75 -27.68
C LYS A 441 18.67 -13.85 -26.17
N TYR A 442 18.88 -12.77 -25.42
CA TYR A 442 18.75 -12.80 -23.97
C TYR A 442 17.36 -13.24 -23.54
N THR A 443 17.32 -14.20 -22.62
CA THR A 443 16.09 -14.79 -22.07
C THR A 443 15.98 -14.65 -20.56
N SER A 444 17.07 -14.29 -19.90
CA SER A 444 17.18 -14.13 -18.44
C SER A 444 18.37 -13.21 -18.12
N PHE A 445 18.48 -12.75 -16.89
CA PHE A 445 19.68 -12.02 -16.44
C PHE A 445 20.91 -12.91 -16.42
N SER A 446 20.76 -14.20 -16.15
CA SER A 446 21.85 -15.18 -16.27
C SER A 446 22.45 -15.17 -17.69
N SER A 447 21.62 -15.10 -18.73
CA SER A 447 22.10 -15.02 -20.12
C SER A 447 22.91 -13.73 -20.42
N ILE A 448 22.61 -12.63 -19.71
CA ILE A 448 23.39 -11.39 -19.80
C ILE A 448 24.76 -11.58 -19.15
N ILE A 449 24.80 -12.08 -17.90
CA ILE A 449 26.04 -12.36 -17.17
C ILE A 449 26.91 -13.32 -17.94
N LYS A 450 26.35 -14.41 -18.48
CA LYS A 450 27.08 -15.38 -19.31
C LYS A 450 27.76 -14.75 -20.52
N SER A 451 27.13 -13.79 -21.19
CA SER A 451 27.68 -13.14 -22.37
C SER A 451 28.92 -12.28 -22.10
N ILE A 452 29.18 -11.93 -20.84
CA ILE A 452 30.30 -11.11 -20.35
C ILE A 452 31.15 -11.86 -19.32
N ASN A 453 30.98 -13.17 -19.17
CA ASN A 453 31.63 -13.97 -18.13
C ASN A 453 33.15 -13.84 -18.13
N SER A 454 33.79 -13.81 -19.30
CA SER A 454 35.25 -13.62 -19.42
C SER A 454 35.76 -12.33 -18.78
N ILE A 455 34.93 -11.26 -18.76
CA ILE A 455 35.27 -9.98 -18.17
C ILE A 455 35.07 -10.04 -16.65
N LEU A 456 34.15 -10.89 -16.19
CA LEU A 456 33.80 -11.05 -14.78
C LEU A 456 34.71 -12.01 -14.02
N ASN A 457 35.57 -12.77 -14.72
CA ASN A 457 36.50 -13.72 -14.10
C ASN A 457 37.27 -13.18 -12.89
N PRO A 458 37.81 -11.94 -12.90
CA PRO A 458 38.54 -11.40 -11.75
C PRO A 458 37.66 -11.21 -10.47
N TYR A 459 36.33 -11.23 -10.62
CA TYR A 459 35.36 -10.97 -9.56
C TYR A 459 34.66 -12.24 -9.09
N ILE A 460 35.00 -13.43 -9.66
CA ILE A 460 34.34 -14.69 -9.33
C ILE A 460 34.83 -15.20 -7.98
N GLU A 461 33.87 -15.51 -7.11
CA GLU A 461 34.06 -16.24 -5.87
C GLU A 461 33.22 -17.52 -5.92
N LYS A 462 33.88 -18.68 -5.92
CA LYS A 462 33.18 -19.99 -5.94
C LYS A 462 32.70 -20.37 -4.54
N CYS A 463 31.40 -20.62 -4.41
CA CYS A 463 30.79 -21.05 -3.17
C CYS A 463 30.72 -22.59 -3.12
N VAL A 464 31.80 -23.23 -2.68
CA VAL A 464 31.94 -24.71 -2.67
C VAL A 464 31.49 -25.31 -1.33
N ASP A 465 31.72 -24.62 -0.20
CA ASP A 465 31.54 -25.15 1.15
C ASP A 465 30.28 -24.64 1.85
N VAL A 466 29.20 -24.41 1.13
CA VAL A 466 27.94 -23.98 1.73
C VAL A 466 27.15 -25.19 2.18
N ASP A 467 26.89 -25.28 3.47
CA ASP A 467 26.04 -26.33 4.04
C ASP A 467 24.57 -26.07 3.73
N TYR A 468 24.01 -26.90 2.87
CA TYR A 468 22.59 -26.86 2.49
C TYR A 468 21.83 -27.88 3.33
N THR A 469 20.68 -27.48 3.87
CA THR A 469 19.82 -28.39 4.64
C THR A 469 18.35 -28.24 4.25
N LYS A 470 17.57 -29.29 4.49
CA LYS A 470 16.09 -29.26 4.36
C LYS A 470 15.40 -28.94 5.69
N ASP A 471 16.14 -28.79 6.76
CA ASP A 471 15.59 -28.57 8.11
C ASP A 471 14.87 -27.23 8.22
N TYR A 472 15.15 -26.28 7.31
CA TYR A 472 14.37 -25.03 7.19
C TYR A 472 12.88 -25.27 6.94
N LEU A 473 12.48 -26.42 6.36
CA LEU A 473 11.08 -26.77 6.19
C LEU A 473 10.40 -27.16 7.51
N LEU A 474 11.18 -27.62 8.49
CA LEU A 474 10.72 -28.02 9.82
C LEU A 474 10.66 -26.86 10.80
N SER A 475 11.45 -25.80 10.59
CA SER A 475 11.55 -24.65 11.49
C SER A 475 10.23 -23.91 11.69
N ILE A 476 9.33 -23.96 10.71
CA ILE A 476 7.99 -23.35 10.77
C ILE A 476 7.05 -24.11 11.71
N GLN A 477 7.26 -25.43 11.90
CA GLN A 477 6.37 -26.26 12.73
C GLN A 477 6.77 -26.31 14.20
N SER A 478 8.01 -25.96 14.54
CA SER A 478 8.59 -26.23 15.86
C SER A 478 8.75 -25.01 16.79
N LYS A 479 8.60 -23.79 16.33
CA LYS A 479 8.58 -22.59 17.23
C LYS A 479 7.19 -22.43 17.88
N LYS A 480 6.76 -23.42 18.65
CA LYS A 480 5.85 -23.15 19.76
C LYS A 480 6.68 -22.38 20.79
N LEU A 481 6.34 -21.10 20.97
CA LEU A 481 6.88 -20.33 22.10
C LEU A 481 6.62 -21.16 23.37
N ASP A 482 7.69 -21.58 24.03
CA ASP A 482 7.59 -22.21 25.34
C ASP A 482 7.29 -21.08 26.34
N VAL A 483 6.01 -20.83 26.55
CA VAL A 483 5.50 -19.77 27.42
C VAL A 483 5.81 -20.07 28.90
N SER A 484 6.32 -21.28 29.21
CA SER A 484 6.63 -21.71 30.58
C SER A 484 7.78 -20.92 31.23
N ASN A 485 8.59 -20.20 30.46
CA ASN A 485 9.72 -19.37 30.92
C ASN A 485 9.58 -17.89 30.57
N ALA A 486 8.40 -17.45 30.20
CA ALA A 486 8.15 -16.00 30.09
C ALA A 486 8.21 -15.42 31.51
N ASP A 487 9.30 -14.79 31.85
CA ASP A 487 9.34 -13.84 32.98
C ASP A 487 8.15 -12.90 32.79
N THR A 488 7.32 -12.82 33.84
CA THR A 488 6.20 -11.90 33.86
C THR A 488 6.71 -10.52 33.51
N LEU A 489 6.50 -10.09 32.28
CA LEU A 489 6.68 -8.72 31.85
C LEU A 489 5.77 -7.89 32.77
N GLN A 490 6.37 -7.20 33.74
CA GLN A 490 5.68 -6.13 34.43
C GLN A 490 5.39 -5.06 33.38
N ILE A 491 4.17 -5.06 32.88
CA ILE A 491 3.65 -3.95 32.09
C ILE A 491 3.58 -2.77 33.05
N THR A 492 4.63 -1.97 33.11
CA THR A 492 4.51 -0.63 33.64
C THR A 492 3.53 0.10 32.73
N GLU A 493 2.36 0.48 33.28
CA GLU A 493 1.45 1.40 32.60
C GLU A 493 2.29 2.61 32.15
N ARG A 494 2.65 2.64 30.90
CA ARG A 494 3.11 3.86 30.26
C ARG A 494 1.85 4.67 30.03
N HIS A 495 1.61 5.65 30.85
CA HIS A 495 0.75 6.74 30.47
C HIS A 495 1.35 7.39 29.23
N PHE A 496 0.86 7.02 28.07
CA PHE A 496 1.03 7.83 26.88
C PHE A 496 0.25 9.12 27.19
N ILE A 497 0.95 10.18 27.54
CA ILE A 497 0.45 11.52 27.38
C ILE A 497 0.44 11.70 25.85
N CYS A 498 -0.67 11.28 25.24
CA CYS A 498 -1.02 11.86 23.95
C CYS A 498 -1.25 13.34 24.25
N ASP A 499 -0.39 14.19 23.73
CA ASP A 499 -0.79 15.56 23.42
C ASP A 499 -1.90 15.45 22.38
N THR A 500 -3.10 15.11 22.86
CA THR A 500 -4.31 15.27 22.08
C THR A 500 -4.52 16.78 22.00
N LYS A 501 -4.14 17.37 20.88
CA LYS A 501 -4.75 18.62 20.47
C LYS A 501 -6.24 18.43 20.64
N GLN A 502 -6.85 19.19 21.55
CA GLN A 502 -8.30 19.09 21.74
C GLN A 502 -8.93 19.70 20.48
N GLU A 503 -9.39 18.85 19.59
CA GLU A 503 -10.23 19.27 18.47
C GLU A 503 -11.61 19.62 19.03
N LYS A 504 -11.99 20.89 18.93
CA LYS A 504 -13.37 21.30 19.12
C LYS A 504 -14.10 21.18 17.78
N ASN A 505 -14.75 20.08 17.58
CA ASN A 505 -15.68 19.93 16.46
C ASN A 505 -17.04 20.50 16.90
N PHE A 506 -17.47 21.60 16.29
CA PHE A 506 -18.77 22.23 16.57
C PHE A 506 -19.89 21.53 15.80
N SER A 507 -19.57 20.82 14.71
CA SER A 507 -20.51 19.97 13.99
C SER A 507 -20.60 18.63 14.71
N LYS A 508 -21.75 18.33 15.30
CA LYS A 508 -21.95 17.12 16.07
C LYS A 508 -22.09 15.90 15.17
N ASN A 509 -21.22 14.91 15.33
CA ASN A 509 -21.57 13.54 15.05
C ASN A 509 -22.46 13.02 16.20
N THR A 510 -23.76 13.24 16.13
CA THR A 510 -24.70 12.64 17.05
C THR A 510 -24.96 11.22 16.60
N ILE A 511 -24.30 10.26 17.22
CA ILE A 511 -24.70 8.86 17.17
C ILE A 511 -25.94 8.76 18.05
N HIS A 512 -27.11 8.91 17.47
CA HIS A 512 -28.39 8.51 18.05
C HIS A 512 -28.83 7.23 17.35
N LEU A 513 -29.20 6.25 18.13
CA LEU A 513 -29.85 5.03 17.69
C LEU A 513 -31.21 5.40 17.09
N LEU A 514 -31.33 5.16 15.79
CA LEU A 514 -32.53 5.54 15.04
C LEU A 514 -33.47 4.33 14.95
N THR A 515 -34.73 4.55 15.30
CA THR A 515 -35.80 3.68 14.83
C THR A 515 -35.99 3.85 13.31
N SER A 516 -36.64 2.90 12.64
CA SER A 516 -36.88 2.98 11.18
C SER A 516 -37.61 4.25 10.73
N ASP A 517 -38.36 4.88 11.64
CA ASP A 517 -39.03 6.14 11.37
C ASP A 517 -38.10 7.34 11.56
N GLU A 518 -37.18 7.29 12.51
CA GLU A 518 -36.11 8.30 12.68
C GLU A 518 -35.10 8.27 11.54
N GLU A 519 -34.82 7.09 10.97
CA GLU A 519 -33.97 6.94 9.78
C GLU A 519 -34.57 7.64 8.56
N LYS A 520 -35.91 7.49 8.34
CA LYS A 520 -36.61 8.20 7.28
C LYS A 520 -36.67 9.72 7.53
N GLU A 521 -36.76 10.14 8.80
CA GLU A 521 -36.67 11.54 9.14
C GLU A 521 -35.28 12.12 8.91
N LEU A 522 -34.23 11.40 9.25
CA LEU A 522 -32.84 11.80 8.99
C LEU A 522 -32.55 11.91 7.47
N GLU A 523 -32.99 10.91 6.69
CA GLU A 523 -32.88 10.93 5.24
C GLU A 523 -33.63 12.13 4.63
N PHE A 524 -34.79 12.42 5.21
CA PHE A 524 -35.60 13.59 4.84
C PHE A 524 -34.84 14.90 5.14
N GLY A 525 -34.27 15.02 6.37
CA GLY A 525 -33.46 16.18 6.75
C GLY A 525 -32.28 16.40 5.85
N THR A 526 -31.50 15.37 5.60
CA THR A 526 -30.33 15.41 4.71
C THR A 526 -30.71 15.82 3.28
N LYS A 527 -31.82 15.31 2.74
CA LYS A 527 -32.33 15.72 1.42
C LYS A 527 -32.71 17.21 1.39
N VAL A 528 -33.34 17.74 2.43
CA VAL A 528 -33.70 19.16 2.50
C VAL A 528 -32.46 20.03 2.57
N HIS A 529 -31.45 19.67 3.39
CA HIS A 529 -30.16 20.38 3.43
C HIS A 529 -29.50 20.44 2.04
N MET A 530 -29.34 19.31 1.36
CA MET A 530 -28.75 19.24 0.01
C MET A 530 -29.49 20.12 -1.00
N ILE A 531 -30.81 20.20 -0.92
CA ILE A 531 -31.60 21.03 -1.83
C ILE A 531 -31.40 22.53 -1.50
N LEU A 532 -31.42 22.91 -0.23
CA LEU A 532 -31.21 24.29 0.19
C LEU A 532 -29.77 24.78 -0.14
N GLU A 533 -28.79 23.90 -0.08
CA GLU A 533 -27.43 24.17 -0.52
C GLU A 533 -27.35 24.54 -2.00
N GLN A 534 -28.04 23.79 -2.87
CA GLN A 534 -27.98 23.96 -4.32
C GLN A 534 -28.94 25.04 -4.88
N LEU A 535 -29.97 25.38 -4.13
CA LEU A 535 -31.08 26.23 -4.60
C LEU A 535 -30.67 27.71 -4.64
N ASP A 536 -30.86 28.40 -5.75
CA ASP A 536 -30.76 29.86 -5.80
C ASP A 536 -31.94 30.51 -5.11
N PHE A 537 -31.74 31.14 -3.95
CA PHE A 537 -32.81 31.77 -3.16
C PHE A 537 -33.42 33.00 -3.85
N LYS A 538 -32.68 33.63 -4.81
CA LYS A 538 -33.20 34.77 -5.58
C LYS A 538 -34.16 34.34 -6.68
N ASN A 539 -33.89 33.18 -7.29
CA ASN A 539 -34.70 32.61 -8.36
C ASN A 539 -34.94 31.11 -8.10
N PRO A 540 -35.72 30.76 -7.07
CA PRO A 540 -35.89 29.38 -6.68
C PRO A 540 -36.67 28.61 -7.76
N ASN A 541 -36.01 27.68 -8.45
CA ASN A 541 -36.65 26.79 -9.40
C ASN A 541 -36.69 25.38 -8.89
N LEU A 542 -37.81 24.98 -8.29
CA LEU A 542 -38.03 23.67 -7.70
C LEU A 542 -38.67 22.66 -8.70
N ASP A 543 -39.07 23.10 -9.89
CA ASP A 543 -39.82 22.26 -10.85
C ASP A 543 -38.91 21.24 -11.54
N HIS A 544 -37.63 21.50 -11.64
CA HIS A 544 -36.64 20.60 -12.22
C HIS A 544 -36.06 19.57 -11.26
N LEU A 545 -36.37 19.68 -9.96
CA LEU A 545 -35.88 18.76 -8.96
C LEU A 545 -36.86 17.60 -8.81
N ASN A 546 -36.35 16.37 -8.88
CA ASN A 546 -37.17 15.17 -8.64
C ASN A 546 -37.41 14.96 -7.14
N ILE A 547 -38.25 15.80 -6.54
CA ILE A 547 -38.56 15.83 -5.12
C ILE A 547 -40.06 15.63 -4.87
N SER A 548 -40.37 15.08 -3.69
CA SER A 548 -41.78 14.91 -3.31
C SER A 548 -42.47 16.27 -3.12
N SER A 549 -43.79 16.31 -3.35
CA SER A 549 -44.62 17.51 -3.14
C SER A 549 -44.57 18.01 -1.69
N TYR A 550 -44.27 17.12 -0.75
CA TYR A 550 -44.09 17.44 0.66
C TYR A 550 -42.80 18.24 0.91
N ILE A 551 -41.69 17.76 0.37
CA ILE A 551 -40.39 18.46 0.46
C ILE A 551 -40.48 19.83 -0.21
N LYS A 552 -41.09 19.87 -1.42
CA LYS A 552 -41.28 21.12 -2.15
C LYS A 552 -42.00 22.17 -1.32
N LYS A 553 -43.11 21.80 -0.67
CA LYS A 553 -43.87 22.71 0.22
C LYS A 553 -43.04 23.20 1.42
N LYS A 554 -42.21 22.35 2.03
CA LYS A 554 -41.36 22.76 3.17
C LYS A 554 -40.30 23.79 2.74
N ILE A 555 -39.71 23.60 1.59
CA ILE A 555 -38.72 24.54 1.04
C ILE A 555 -39.40 25.88 0.66
N GLU A 556 -40.55 25.83 0.00
CA GLU A 556 -41.33 27.02 -0.34
C GLU A 556 -41.67 27.83 0.94
N LYS A 557 -42.08 27.17 2.00
CA LYS A 557 -42.36 27.84 3.29
C LYS A 557 -41.15 28.43 3.99
N PHE A 558 -39.97 27.77 3.85
CA PHE A 558 -38.73 28.33 4.35
C PHE A 558 -38.37 29.63 3.60
N LEU A 559 -38.47 29.60 2.28
CA LEU A 559 -38.19 30.77 1.45
C LEU A 559 -39.18 31.91 1.67
N ASP A 560 -40.41 31.55 2.06
CA ASP A 560 -41.48 32.50 2.36
C ASP A 560 -41.36 33.20 3.74
N GLN A 561 -40.45 32.75 4.59
CA GLN A 561 -40.21 33.38 5.88
C GLN A 561 -39.66 34.79 5.75
N ASN A 562 -40.15 35.72 6.56
CA ASN A 562 -39.77 37.13 6.54
C ASN A 562 -38.23 37.33 6.65
N LEU A 563 -37.60 36.50 7.48
CA LEU A 563 -36.13 36.57 7.69
C LEU A 563 -35.36 36.32 6.38
N ILE A 564 -35.84 35.39 5.56
CA ILE A 564 -35.22 35.08 4.28
C ILE A 564 -35.61 36.11 3.21
N LYS A 565 -36.89 36.41 3.07
CA LYS A 565 -37.40 37.37 2.06
C LYS A 565 -36.75 38.76 2.16
N ASN A 566 -36.59 39.27 3.37
CA ASN A 566 -36.02 40.61 3.61
C ASN A 566 -34.50 40.65 3.29
N ASN A 567 -33.83 39.49 3.24
CA ASN A 567 -32.40 39.40 3.02
C ASN A 567 -32.00 38.82 1.67
N LEU A 568 -32.92 38.63 0.72
CA LEU A 568 -32.62 38.05 -0.61
C LEU A 568 -31.58 38.88 -1.41
N ASN A 569 -31.48 40.19 -1.17
CA ASN A 569 -30.50 41.05 -1.82
C ASN A 569 -29.14 41.09 -1.10
N SER A 570 -29.04 40.48 0.07
CA SER A 570 -27.83 40.41 0.86
C SER A 570 -26.85 39.37 0.28
N LYS A 571 -25.62 39.33 0.83
CA LYS A 571 -24.67 38.29 0.51
C LYS A 571 -25.05 37.02 1.27
N ILE A 572 -25.46 35.99 0.53
CA ILE A 572 -25.88 34.70 1.05
C ILE A 572 -24.75 33.68 0.77
N ILE A 573 -24.23 33.05 1.82
CA ILE A 573 -23.22 31.99 1.74
C ILE A 573 -23.83 30.75 2.40
N LYS A 574 -23.75 29.63 1.69
CA LYS A 574 -24.27 28.33 2.13
C LYS A 574 -23.12 27.41 2.42
N GLU A 575 -23.27 26.49 3.36
CA GLU A 575 -22.24 25.53 3.77
C GLU A 575 -20.90 26.25 4.00
N TYR A 576 -20.93 27.32 4.81
CA TYR A 576 -19.72 28.08 5.09
C TYR A 576 -18.80 27.31 6.02
N GLU A 577 -17.78 26.69 5.45
CA GLU A 577 -16.77 25.96 6.19
C GLU A 577 -15.72 26.91 6.79
N PHE A 578 -15.36 26.68 8.03
CA PHE A 578 -14.27 27.39 8.68
C PHE A 578 -13.38 26.45 9.49
N MET A 579 -12.11 26.79 9.54
CA MET A 579 -11.11 26.16 10.40
C MET A 579 -10.34 27.27 11.12
N ASP A 580 -10.14 27.12 12.41
CA ASP A 580 -9.38 28.08 13.24
C ASP A 580 -8.55 27.34 14.28
N THR A 581 -7.28 27.73 14.40
CA THR A 581 -6.37 27.18 15.41
C THR A 581 -6.02 28.29 16.38
N THR A 582 -6.59 28.24 17.57
CA THR A 582 -6.34 29.22 18.64
C THR A 582 -5.90 28.49 19.91
N ASN A 583 -4.72 28.83 20.46
CA ASN A 583 -4.17 28.22 21.69
C ASN A 583 -4.03 26.70 21.61
N ASP A 584 -3.48 26.18 20.49
CA ASP A 584 -3.34 24.73 20.19
C ASP A 584 -4.64 23.92 20.17
N ILE A 585 -5.78 24.60 20.01
CA ILE A 585 -7.08 23.97 19.80
C ILE A 585 -7.52 24.23 18.36
N ASP A 586 -7.64 23.19 17.58
CA ASP A 586 -8.19 23.24 16.23
C ASP A 586 -9.72 23.21 16.33
N SER A 587 -10.37 24.24 15.78
CA SER A 587 -11.81 24.38 15.72
C SER A 587 -12.25 24.31 14.27
N HIS A 588 -13.12 23.35 13.95
CA HIS A 588 -13.69 23.15 12.62
C HIS A 588 -15.23 23.20 12.71
N GLY A 589 -15.87 23.79 11.71
CA GLY A 589 -17.31 23.79 11.64
C GLY A 589 -17.82 24.23 10.26
N ILE A 590 -19.04 23.83 9.98
CA ILE A 590 -19.77 24.18 8.76
C ILE A 590 -21.07 24.87 9.17
N ILE A 591 -21.29 26.06 8.64
CA ILE A 591 -22.52 26.84 8.88
C ILE A 591 -23.45 26.64 7.69
N ASP A 592 -24.64 26.09 7.93
CA ASP A 592 -25.61 25.78 6.87
C ASP A 592 -25.96 27.00 6.01
N LEU A 593 -26.22 28.14 6.68
CA LEU A 593 -26.54 29.37 5.98
C LEU A 593 -26.01 30.58 6.73
N LEU A 594 -25.22 31.41 6.05
CA LEU A 594 -24.73 32.70 6.53
C LEU A 594 -25.18 33.81 5.60
N ILE A 595 -25.87 34.80 6.16
CA ILE A 595 -26.37 35.97 5.44
C ILE A 595 -25.68 37.22 5.99
N GLU A 596 -25.02 37.98 5.14
CA GLU A 596 -24.35 39.24 5.48
C GLU A 596 -25.03 40.39 4.75
N ASN A 597 -25.61 41.30 5.51
CA ASN A 597 -26.14 42.56 5.00
C ASN A 597 -25.31 43.75 5.54
N ASP A 598 -25.72 44.99 5.25
CA ASP A 598 -24.97 46.20 5.63
C ASP A 598 -24.95 46.40 7.16
N GLU A 599 -25.93 45.91 7.90
CA GLU A 599 -26.14 46.18 9.32
C GLU A 599 -25.70 45.02 10.23
N GLU A 600 -25.87 43.79 9.79
CA GLU A 600 -25.68 42.61 10.64
C GLU A 600 -25.27 41.35 9.83
N VAL A 601 -24.78 40.35 10.55
CA VAL A 601 -24.56 38.99 10.04
C VAL A 601 -25.54 38.06 10.73
N ILE A 602 -26.22 37.23 9.92
CA ILE A 602 -27.21 36.26 10.38
C ILE A 602 -26.68 34.84 10.12
N ILE A 603 -26.63 34.03 11.16
CA ILE A 603 -26.26 32.62 11.08
C ILE A 603 -27.51 31.78 11.28
N ILE A 604 -27.78 30.87 10.36
CA ILE A 604 -28.95 29.96 10.44
C ILE A 604 -28.42 28.53 10.31
N ASP A 605 -28.83 27.68 11.20
CA ASP A 605 -28.58 26.24 11.19
C ASP A 605 -29.89 25.49 11.10
N TYR A 606 -30.02 24.56 10.16
CA TYR A 606 -31.23 23.81 9.91
C TYR A 606 -31.33 22.59 10.82
N LYS A 607 -32.45 22.35 11.41
CA LYS A 607 -32.73 21.14 12.20
C LYS A 607 -34.05 20.53 11.78
N LEU A 608 -34.13 19.21 11.82
CA LEU A 608 -35.35 18.53 11.39
C LEU A 608 -36.52 18.90 12.28
N ASN A 609 -36.42 18.70 13.58
CA ASN A 609 -37.53 18.88 14.53
C ASN A 609 -37.12 19.57 15.82
N ASN A 610 -36.09 19.12 16.53
CA ASN A 610 -35.78 19.56 17.88
C ASN A 610 -34.88 20.80 17.91
N ILE A 611 -35.45 21.99 18.09
CA ILE A 611 -34.74 23.28 18.22
C ILE A 611 -34.50 23.68 19.70
N VAL A 612 -34.71 22.77 20.66
CA VAL A 612 -34.59 23.05 22.10
C VAL A 612 -33.31 22.43 22.70
N ASP A 613 -32.61 21.58 21.99
CA ASP A 613 -31.42 20.88 22.47
C ASP A 613 -30.27 21.84 22.78
N ASP A 614 -29.73 21.80 23.99
CA ASP A 614 -28.63 22.63 24.45
C ASP A 614 -27.33 22.42 23.66
N ALA A 615 -27.21 21.28 23.02
CA ALA A 615 -26.08 21.00 22.16
C ALA A 615 -26.10 21.84 20.87
N TYR A 616 -27.25 22.04 20.26
CA TYR A 616 -27.42 22.89 19.09
C TYR A 616 -27.22 24.38 19.42
N LYS A 617 -27.64 24.78 20.63
CA LYS A 617 -27.32 26.13 21.13
C LYS A 617 -25.84 26.35 21.26
N LYS A 618 -25.09 25.41 21.87
CA LYS A 618 -23.64 25.49 22.00
C LYS A 618 -22.94 25.51 20.66
N GLN A 619 -23.43 24.74 19.68
CA GLN A 619 -22.93 24.74 18.31
C GLN A 619 -23.04 26.12 17.67
N LEU A 620 -24.22 26.73 17.70
CA LEU A 620 -24.48 28.05 17.13
C LEU A 620 -23.70 29.17 17.84
N LEU A 621 -23.57 29.12 19.16
CA LEU A 621 -22.77 30.07 19.92
C LEU A 621 -21.29 29.93 19.54
N GLY A 622 -20.77 28.70 19.29
CA GLY A 622 -19.46 28.47 18.77
C GLY A 622 -19.25 29.09 17.37
N TYR A 623 -20.22 28.93 16.47
CA TYR A 623 -20.21 29.58 15.17
C TYR A 623 -20.21 31.11 15.27
N LYS A 624 -21.01 31.67 16.18
CA LYS A 624 -21.04 33.10 16.45
C LYS A 624 -19.68 33.64 16.90
N ASP A 625 -19.03 32.95 17.84
CA ASP A 625 -17.72 33.36 18.36
C ASP A 625 -16.66 33.34 17.25
N MET A 626 -16.72 32.39 16.34
CA MET A 626 -15.81 32.31 15.21
C MET A 626 -16.04 33.42 14.19
N ILE A 627 -17.28 33.70 13.83
CA ILE A 627 -17.62 34.79 12.90
C ILE A 627 -17.30 36.17 13.53
N LYS A 628 -17.45 36.31 14.84
CA LYS A 628 -17.11 37.55 15.58
C LYS A 628 -15.64 37.94 15.45
N LYS A 629 -14.75 36.98 15.23
CA LYS A 629 -13.34 37.24 14.95
C LYS A 629 -13.11 37.86 13.56
N LYS A 630 -14.07 37.67 12.64
CA LYS A 630 -13.95 38.08 11.22
C LYS A 630 -14.74 39.31 10.86
N THR A 631 -15.67 39.77 11.69
CA THR A 631 -16.51 40.95 11.45
C THR A 631 -16.76 41.77 12.72
N ALA A 632 -16.89 43.09 12.54
CA ALA A 632 -17.31 43.99 13.62
C ALA A 632 -18.83 44.20 13.67
N LYS A 633 -19.58 43.60 12.72
CA LYS A 633 -21.04 43.75 12.66
C LYS A 633 -21.69 42.89 13.76
N PRO A 634 -22.86 43.29 14.26
CA PRO A 634 -23.65 42.48 15.18
C PRO A 634 -24.03 41.16 14.51
N ILE A 635 -23.98 40.03 15.28
CA ILE A 635 -24.26 38.70 14.77
C ILE A 635 -25.51 38.16 15.48
N LYS A 636 -26.49 37.76 14.69
CA LYS A 636 -27.71 37.07 15.16
C LYS A 636 -27.66 35.60 14.75
N THR A 637 -28.10 34.71 15.62
CA THR A 637 -28.07 33.27 15.42
C THR A 637 -29.46 32.68 15.56
N TYR A 638 -29.84 31.83 14.60
CA TYR A 638 -31.15 31.20 14.49
C TYR A 638 -31.04 29.70 14.27
N LEU A 639 -31.89 28.92 14.96
CA LEU A 639 -32.23 27.56 14.59
C LEU A 639 -33.52 27.58 13.78
N TYR A 640 -33.56 26.84 12.67
CA TYR A 640 -34.76 26.65 11.87
C TYR A 640 -35.25 25.21 11.94
N SER A 641 -36.46 24.98 12.43
CA SER A 641 -37.10 23.66 12.38
C SER A 641 -37.78 23.45 11.01
N ILE A 642 -37.33 22.47 10.26
CA ILE A 642 -37.91 22.13 8.96
C ILE A 642 -39.34 21.60 9.10
N ILE A 643 -39.61 20.81 10.15
CA ILE A 643 -40.93 20.23 10.37
C ILE A 643 -41.90 21.26 10.93
N GLN A 644 -41.48 22.03 11.97
CA GLN A 644 -42.30 23.02 12.61
C GLN A 644 -42.43 24.32 11.82
N GLU A 645 -41.53 24.54 10.83
CA GLU A 645 -41.53 25.74 9.96
C GLU A 645 -41.29 27.05 10.71
N GLU A 646 -40.56 26.98 11.85
CA GLU A 646 -40.31 28.09 12.74
C GLU A 646 -38.84 28.41 12.95
N PHE A 647 -38.52 29.71 13.05
CA PHE A 647 -37.20 30.22 13.49
C PHE A 647 -37.20 30.43 15.01
N LYS A 648 -36.14 30.00 15.65
CA LYS A 648 -35.83 30.33 17.03
C LYS A 648 -34.53 31.10 17.13
N GLU A 649 -34.58 32.34 17.59
CA GLU A 649 -33.38 33.11 17.89
C GLU A 649 -32.67 32.56 19.12
N ILE A 650 -31.37 32.35 19.06
CA ILE A 650 -30.53 31.92 20.19
C ILE A 650 -29.66 33.10 20.61
N LYS A 651 -29.82 33.53 21.88
CA LYS A 651 -29.08 34.65 22.47
C LYS A 651 -28.02 34.18 23.43
N ASP A 652 -27.02 35.03 23.70
CA ASP A 652 -25.93 34.71 24.62
C ASP A 652 -26.39 34.43 26.05
N SER A 653 -27.65 34.79 26.39
CA SER A 653 -28.28 34.56 27.69
C SER A 653 -29.06 33.23 27.78
N ASP A 654 -29.23 32.52 26.68
CA ASP A 654 -30.03 31.28 26.59
C ASP A 654 -29.09 30.05 26.63
#